data_d6935745fd4dced1f0018d2c35600e88
#
_entry.id   d6935745fd4dced1f0018d2c35600e88
#
_cell.length_a   1.000
_cell.length_b   1.000
_cell.length_c   1.000
_cell.angle_alpha   90.00
_cell.angle_beta   90.00
_cell.angle_gamma   90.00
#
_symmetry.space_group_name_H-M   'P 1'
#
loop_
_entity.id
_entity.type
_entity.pdbx_description
1 polymer ?
#
loop_
_entity_poly.entity_id
_entity_poly.type
_entity_poly.pdbx_seq_one_letter_code
_entity_poly.pdbx_strand_id
1 'polypeptide(L)'
;MASPIKLQMFGGMLPSWSDLLLPDGQAAYAKNCYLISGALVGWRQPKLLTALKNSAATYVFRIPNNVTNNTSITAPDSFWWEFSDPDTNVIRTPVADDQYQRYYFVSPSQSPQYATYDMILAGQNPWLLGVPGSGCAPGVVVDGGGNIVRLGYTAQLPNAGTDFRPGNSVFLIPVLSNGALVVQDVAFMPTVDNPTVNFQAVLYSDQSGPYQLLGTGANVTGISAGTAALSAFTNGISIDADTIYWIGISIDSSITVNLADTLLNGRSFSNTYSNGPPTIPGGVMGGGDWQMWADCVGDGQSVFEARGYVYTWVTAYGEEGPPSPPTLVNGWSNATWTVSLFTPDPLDMGTRRNITRTRIYRTVTSGAGQGSYFFVAEIPVTQATYEDISDDAFVANNQQLQSLYWYGPPADLKGFDALPNGITVGFKSNEIWFAEAYRPHAWPPNYVLTTEFPIVGIGVTGSMVVVCTEETPYVVTGINPSTMTMAKINLTEPCLHRGSIVSTDTTVLYVSQNGLIQISQSSAGANITEGWVSREKWQALTPQKFIRAVKHATNYFAFGTVYGSDNSVAQQGFTVELSSEDQTSFTIWPQAGGHRLGFEQLTAPNGYNINNVELDAWTGVCLLVQNGGIWYYDFTDQAPIIVPYLWRSKVYQQLSKRNFAAMRIWFTVPVSTPAQNPVRNTNDPQPTLATDQYGIVRVYTDGQLFTTRELRKSGELLRIYSGTLVEQWQFELESRVSISNMQVGTTVKELGLI
;
A
#
# COMPACT_ATOMS: atom_id res chain seq x y z
N MET A 1 -38.00 -1.68 58.07
CA MET A 1 -37.57 -0.29 57.69
C MET A 1 -37.32 -0.34 56.18
N ALA A 2 -37.73 0.67 55.46
CA ALA A 2 -37.44 0.77 54.03
C ALA A 2 -35.94 1.05 53.82
N SER A 3 -35.30 0.31 52.94
CA SER A 3 -33.94 0.65 52.57
C SER A 3 -33.96 1.92 51.72
N PRO A 4 -33.19 2.96 52.07
CA PRO A 4 -33.04 4.14 51.24
C PRO A 4 -32.42 3.76 49.90
N ILE A 5 -32.78 4.43 48.78
CA ILE A 5 -32.13 4.28 47.50
C ILE A 5 -30.78 5.01 47.59
N LYS A 6 -29.69 4.27 47.30
CA LYS A 6 -28.33 4.79 47.29
C LYS A 6 -27.71 4.57 45.90
N LEU A 7 -27.26 5.65 45.28
CA LEU A 7 -26.51 5.65 44.03
C LEU A 7 -25.11 6.14 44.34
N GLN A 8 -24.16 5.23 44.45
CA GLN A 8 -22.74 5.53 44.72
C GLN A 8 -21.85 5.31 43.52
N MET A 9 -22.39 4.71 42.49
CA MET A 9 -21.72 4.49 41.21
C MET A 9 -22.75 4.69 40.10
N PHE A 10 -22.30 5.31 39.02
CA PHE A 10 -23.11 5.62 37.86
C PHE A 10 -22.56 4.84 36.66
N GLY A 11 -23.41 4.15 35.95
CA GLY A 11 -23.08 3.37 34.74
C GLY A 11 -23.84 3.86 33.52
N GLY A 12 -23.47 3.35 32.35
CA GLY A 12 -24.08 3.65 31.06
C GLY A 12 -25.43 2.93 30.86
N MET A 13 -25.94 3.05 29.66
CA MET A 13 -27.20 2.42 29.24
C MET A 13 -27.02 0.95 28.91
N LEU A 14 -28.05 0.15 29.19
CA LEU A 14 -28.26 -1.20 28.67
C LEU A 14 -29.62 -1.23 27.94
N PRO A 15 -29.72 -0.70 26.73
CA PRO A 15 -31.00 -0.45 26.07
C PRO A 15 -31.86 -1.69 25.81
N SER A 16 -31.29 -2.90 25.76
CA SER A 16 -32.06 -4.15 25.63
C SER A 16 -32.89 -4.50 26.86
N TRP A 17 -32.52 -3.94 28.01
CA TRP A 17 -33.16 -4.24 29.27
C TRP A 17 -34.34 -3.29 29.53
N SER A 18 -35.36 -3.79 30.19
CA SER A 18 -36.43 -2.93 30.72
C SER A 18 -35.87 -2.03 31.84
N ASP A 19 -36.32 -0.80 31.91
CA ASP A 19 -35.92 0.17 32.97
C ASP A 19 -36.13 -0.39 34.38
N LEU A 20 -37.08 -1.31 34.55
CA LEU A 20 -37.37 -2.01 35.80
C LEU A 20 -36.27 -3.02 36.19
N LEU A 21 -35.69 -3.69 35.18
CA LEU A 21 -34.76 -4.81 35.37
C LEU A 21 -33.31 -4.38 35.40
N LEU A 22 -33.02 -3.13 35.10
CA LEU A 22 -31.65 -2.62 35.09
C LEU A 22 -30.98 -2.86 36.45
N PRO A 23 -29.68 -3.21 36.48
CA PRO A 23 -28.89 -3.22 37.73
C PRO A 23 -28.85 -1.84 38.41
N ASP A 24 -28.64 -1.82 39.71
CA ASP A 24 -28.49 -0.57 40.44
C ASP A 24 -27.29 0.23 39.92
N GLY A 25 -27.52 1.52 39.68
CA GLY A 25 -26.50 2.41 39.10
C GLY A 25 -26.42 2.42 37.59
N GLN A 26 -27.04 1.50 36.87
CA GLN A 26 -27.14 1.59 35.41
C GLN A 26 -28.19 2.59 34.97
N ALA A 27 -27.97 3.23 33.82
CA ALA A 27 -28.85 4.24 33.28
C ALA A 27 -29.94 3.63 32.39
N ALA A 28 -31.17 4.11 32.53
CA ALA A 28 -32.21 3.97 31.51
C ALA A 28 -31.93 4.91 30.34
N TYR A 29 -31.31 6.07 30.62
CA TYR A 29 -30.84 7.01 29.58
C TYR A 29 -29.57 7.74 30.07
N ALA A 30 -28.54 7.78 29.20
CA ALA A 30 -27.29 8.52 29.49
C ALA A 30 -26.85 9.25 28.21
N LYS A 31 -26.62 10.57 28.36
CA LYS A 31 -26.21 11.44 27.28
C LYS A 31 -25.11 12.38 27.75
N ASN A 32 -24.01 12.47 27.03
CA ASN A 32 -22.84 13.29 27.36
C ASN A 32 -22.21 12.96 28.73
N CYS A 33 -22.36 11.72 29.19
CA CYS A 33 -21.84 11.27 30.45
C CYS A 33 -20.42 10.69 30.28
N TYR A 34 -19.53 11.02 31.21
CA TYR A 34 -18.22 10.40 31.36
C TYR A 34 -18.21 9.62 32.68
N LEU A 35 -18.15 8.29 32.58
CA LEU A 35 -18.49 7.41 33.72
C LEU A 35 -17.31 6.57 34.23
N ILE A 36 -16.11 6.69 33.65
CA ILE A 36 -14.93 5.84 33.92
C ILE A 36 -14.59 5.80 35.43
N SER A 37 -14.76 6.91 36.14
CA SER A 37 -14.45 6.96 37.56
C SER A 37 -15.55 6.40 38.48
N GLY A 38 -16.70 5.99 37.92
CA GLY A 38 -17.90 5.67 38.69
C GLY A 38 -18.68 6.88 39.19
N ALA A 39 -18.09 8.07 39.10
CA ALA A 39 -18.83 9.35 39.33
C ALA A 39 -19.50 9.77 38.02
N LEU A 40 -20.60 10.49 38.12
CA LEU A 40 -21.30 11.06 36.98
C LEU A 40 -20.70 12.42 36.64
N VAL A 41 -19.97 12.46 35.51
CA VAL A 41 -19.29 13.67 35.02
C VAL A 41 -19.71 13.92 33.60
N GLY A 42 -19.72 15.17 33.13
CA GLY A 42 -19.94 15.50 31.74
C GLY A 42 -18.64 15.50 30.92
N TRP A 43 -18.75 15.19 29.65
CA TRP A 43 -17.65 15.38 28.69
C TRP A 43 -17.27 16.86 28.61
N ARG A 44 -16.01 17.13 28.28
CA ARG A 44 -15.55 18.51 28.08
C ARG A 44 -15.74 18.94 26.64
N GLN A 45 -15.94 20.24 26.41
CA GLN A 45 -16.01 20.79 25.05
C GLN A 45 -14.64 20.73 24.36
N PRO A 46 -14.61 20.53 23.04
CA PRO A 46 -13.38 20.65 22.29
C PRO A 46 -12.80 22.07 22.38
N LYS A 47 -11.48 22.17 22.40
CA LYS A 47 -10.76 23.45 22.36
C LYS A 47 -10.17 23.65 20.98
N LEU A 48 -10.40 24.83 20.36
CA LEU A 48 -9.76 25.16 19.09
C LEU A 48 -8.24 25.18 19.27
N LEU A 49 -7.55 24.39 18.47
CA LEU A 49 -6.11 24.32 18.43
C LEU A 49 -5.55 25.29 17.41
N THR A 50 -6.03 25.20 16.17
CA THR A 50 -5.65 26.09 15.07
C THR A 50 -6.73 26.11 13.99
N ALA A 51 -6.77 27.19 13.20
CA ALA A 51 -7.59 27.23 11.99
C ALA A 51 -6.93 26.42 10.88
N LEU A 52 -7.73 25.79 10.04
CA LEU A 52 -7.25 25.15 8.81
C LEU A 52 -6.76 26.22 7.82
N LYS A 53 -5.68 25.94 7.09
CA LYS A 53 -5.21 26.78 5.98
C LYS A 53 -6.17 26.68 4.80
N ASN A 54 -6.69 25.47 4.57
CA ASN A 54 -7.76 25.21 3.59
C ASN A 54 -9.04 24.88 4.35
N SER A 55 -10.02 25.78 4.33
CA SER A 55 -11.30 25.61 5.03
C SER A 55 -12.13 24.42 4.52
N ALA A 56 -11.82 23.89 3.33
CA ALA A 56 -12.44 22.70 2.76
C ALA A 56 -11.73 21.38 3.17
N ALA A 57 -10.64 21.45 3.93
CA ALA A 57 -9.97 20.26 4.43
C ALA A 57 -10.85 19.50 5.43
N THR A 58 -10.87 18.18 5.29
CA THR A 58 -11.67 17.28 6.11
C THR A 58 -10.83 16.23 6.84
N TYR A 59 -9.56 16.07 6.46
CA TYR A 59 -8.60 15.21 7.12
C TYR A 59 -7.30 15.98 7.37
N VAL A 60 -6.67 15.73 8.51
CA VAL A 60 -5.40 16.36 8.88
C VAL A 60 -4.43 15.31 9.42
N PHE A 61 -3.18 15.48 9.09
CA PHE A 61 -2.11 14.66 9.65
C PHE A 61 -1.03 15.56 10.23
N ARG A 62 -0.63 15.33 11.48
CA ARG A 62 0.38 16.14 12.13
C ARG A 62 1.79 15.70 11.75
N ILE A 63 2.60 16.62 11.25
CA ILE A 63 4.02 16.45 10.99
C ILE A 63 4.79 17.20 12.06
N PRO A 64 5.52 16.54 12.97
CA PRO A 64 6.31 17.23 13.99
C PRO A 64 7.57 17.84 13.36
N ASN A 65 7.90 19.07 13.74
CA ASN A 65 9.05 19.80 13.22
C ASN A 65 10.39 19.27 13.76
N ASN A 66 10.37 18.57 14.88
CA ASN A 66 11.52 17.89 15.45
C ASN A 66 11.14 16.49 15.92
N VAL A 67 11.78 15.49 15.35
CA VAL A 67 11.52 14.06 15.63
C VAL A 67 11.74 13.71 17.10
N THR A 68 12.53 14.47 17.82
CA THR A 68 12.85 14.23 19.24
C THR A 68 11.91 14.90 20.22
N ASN A 69 11.00 15.77 19.79
CA ASN A 69 10.15 16.58 20.67
C ASN A 69 8.65 16.45 20.37
N ASN A 70 8.17 15.20 20.26
CA ASN A 70 6.79 14.87 19.93
C ASN A 70 5.78 15.03 21.09
N THR A 71 6.21 15.58 22.21
CA THR A 71 5.44 15.55 23.47
C THR A 71 4.33 16.60 23.59
N SER A 72 4.27 17.58 22.69
CA SER A 72 3.22 18.61 22.77
C SER A 72 2.60 18.90 21.40
N ILE A 73 1.29 18.71 21.32
CA ILE A 73 0.48 19.06 20.16
C ILE A 73 0.36 20.58 19.94
N THR A 74 0.61 21.36 20.98
CA THR A 74 0.58 22.84 20.95
C THR A 74 1.95 23.45 20.67
N ALA A 75 2.97 22.63 20.43
CA ALA A 75 4.29 23.13 20.10
C ALA A 75 4.20 23.96 18.82
N PRO A 76 4.82 25.18 18.79
CA PRO A 76 4.82 26.04 17.61
C PRO A 76 5.47 25.36 16.38
N ASP A 77 6.12 24.25 16.61
CA ASP A 77 6.88 23.48 15.64
C ASP A 77 6.05 22.37 14.95
N SER A 78 4.76 22.26 15.20
CA SER A 78 3.90 21.27 14.51
C SER A 78 3.34 21.85 13.23
N PHE A 79 3.47 21.06 12.15
CA PHE A 79 2.86 21.36 10.86
C PHE A 79 1.67 20.43 10.62
N TRP A 80 0.57 20.98 10.11
CA TRP A 80 -0.62 20.22 9.76
C TRP A 80 -0.68 20.03 8.25
N TRP A 81 -0.61 18.77 7.81
CA TRP A 81 -0.82 18.40 6.44
C TRP A 81 -2.32 18.16 6.23
N GLU A 82 -2.92 18.92 5.33
CA GLU A 82 -4.37 19.02 5.18
C GLU A 82 -4.83 18.37 3.88
N PHE A 83 -5.91 17.58 3.96
CA PHE A 83 -6.50 16.89 2.82
C PHE A 83 -8.01 17.17 2.74
N SER A 84 -8.54 17.25 1.53
CA SER A 84 -9.97 17.51 1.29
C SER A 84 -10.85 16.25 1.40
N ASP A 85 -10.26 15.05 1.36
CA ASP A 85 -10.99 13.80 1.44
C ASP A 85 -10.85 13.18 2.84
N PRO A 86 -11.98 12.96 3.56
CA PRO A 86 -11.94 12.43 4.92
C PRO A 86 -11.52 10.96 5.01
N ASP A 87 -11.51 10.25 3.88
CA ASP A 87 -11.06 8.86 3.79
C ASP A 87 -9.59 8.73 3.35
N THR A 88 -8.81 9.79 3.48
CA THR A 88 -7.37 9.77 3.29
C THR A 88 -6.69 8.93 4.39
N ASN A 89 -5.70 8.13 4.01
CA ASN A 89 -4.81 7.45 4.96
C ASN A 89 -3.39 7.91 4.70
N VAL A 90 -2.69 8.26 5.75
CA VAL A 90 -1.28 8.65 5.72
C VAL A 90 -0.48 7.69 6.58
N ILE A 91 0.59 7.15 6.04
CA ILE A 91 1.56 6.35 6.79
C ILE A 91 2.95 6.97 6.68
N ARG A 92 3.74 6.84 7.72
CA ARG A 92 5.17 7.15 7.67
C ARG A 92 5.89 5.98 7.00
N THR A 93 7.05 6.27 6.39
CA THR A 93 7.92 5.24 5.84
C THR A 93 8.15 4.09 6.84
N PRO A 94 8.00 2.83 6.40
CA PRO A 94 8.35 1.68 7.23
C PRO A 94 9.86 1.42 7.28
N VAL A 95 10.66 2.15 6.50
CA VAL A 95 12.11 2.04 6.48
C VAL A 95 12.68 2.79 7.69
N ALA A 96 13.39 2.06 8.56
CA ALA A 96 14.08 2.68 9.67
C ALA A 96 15.15 3.66 9.16
N ASP A 97 15.30 4.79 9.84
CA ASP A 97 16.30 5.83 9.53
C ASP A 97 16.27 6.34 8.08
N ASP A 98 15.06 6.37 7.47
CA ASP A 98 14.89 6.97 6.15
C ASP A 98 15.35 8.44 6.17
N GLN A 99 16.49 8.71 5.53
CA GLN A 99 17.11 10.05 5.47
C GLN A 99 16.20 11.12 4.87
N TYR A 100 15.19 10.70 4.08
CA TYR A 100 14.23 11.60 3.43
C TYR A 100 12.95 11.77 4.26
N GLN A 101 12.75 10.97 5.31
CA GLN A 101 11.56 10.97 6.18
C GLN A 101 10.27 11.01 5.36
N ARG A 102 10.08 10.01 4.47
CA ARG A 102 8.96 9.97 3.53
C ARG A 102 7.65 9.62 4.22
N TYR A 103 6.59 10.25 3.76
CA TYR A 103 5.21 9.97 4.12
C TYR A 103 4.46 9.54 2.87
N TYR A 104 3.73 8.46 2.96
CA TYR A 104 2.94 7.86 1.89
C TYR A 104 1.46 8.04 2.19
N PHE A 105 0.66 8.33 1.19
CA PHE A 105 -0.77 8.47 1.41
C PHE A 105 -1.59 8.01 0.21
N VAL A 106 -2.83 7.61 0.51
CA VAL A 106 -3.86 7.32 -0.46
C VAL A 106 -5.13 8.09 -0.10
N SER A 107 -5.84 8.52 -1.12
CA SER A 107 -7.14 9.15 -1.00
C SER A 107 -8.06 8.56 -2.06
N PRO A 108 -9.36 8.35 -1.78
CA PRO A 108 -10.30 7.86 -2.78
C PRO A 108 -10.38 8.69 -4.06
N SER A 109 -10.03 9.97 -3.98
CA SER A 109 -10.07 10.93 -5.08
C SER A 109 -8.77 11.07 -5.86
N GLN A 110 -7.68 10.43 -5.41
CA GLN A 110 -6.34 10.59 -5.99
C GLN A 110 -5.58 9.26 -6.00
N SER A 111 -4.71 9.09 -7.01
CA SER A 111 -3.78 7.96 -7.03
C SER A 111 -2.81 8.02 -5.85
N PRO A 112 -2.27 6.86 -5.40
CA PRO A 112 -1.30 6.81 -4.31
C PRO A 112 -0.10 7.73 -4.53
N GLN A 113 0.30 8.46 -3.50
CA GLN A 113 1.35 9.47 -3.56
C GLN A 113 2.25 9.40 -2.34
N TYR A 114 3.39 10.07 -2.44
CA TYR A 114 4.29 10.27 -1.32
C TYR A 114 4.96 11.64 -1.37
N ALA A 115 5.41 12.12 -0.22
CA ALA A 115 6.22 13.31 -0.10
C ALA A 115 7.29 13.13 0.96
N THR A 116 8.41 13.82 0.82
CA THR A 116 9.41 13.92 1.87
C THR A 116 9.01 14.96 2.90
N TYR A 117 9.60 14.89 4.08
CA TYR A 117 9.42 15.88 5.13
C TYR A 117 9.63 17.31 4.61
N ASP A 118 10.72 17.55 3.89
CA ASP A 118 11.04 18.89 3.36
C ASP A 118 10.02 19.38 2.33
N MET A 119 9.53 18.48 1.46
CA MET A 119 8.47 18.81 0.49
C MET A 119 7.17 19.25 1.18
N ILE A 120 6.79 18.54 2.26
CA ILE A 120 5.57 18.86 3.02
C ILE A 120 5.69 20.23 3.66
N LEU A 121 6.82 20.52 4.31
CA LEU A 121 7.05 21.82 4.93
C LEU A 121 7.10 22.96 3.91
N ALA A 122 7.70 22.71 2.74
CA ALA A 122 7.79 23.68 1.64
C ALA A 122 6.48 23.84 0.85
N GLY A 123 5.44 23.01 1.13
CA GLY A 123 4.18 23.03 0.38
C GLY A 123 4.32 22.57 -1.07
N GLN A 124 5.31 21.73 -1.39
CA GLN A 124 5.53 21.19 -2.72
C GLN A 124 4.51 20.08 -3.03
N ASN A 125 4.23 19.87 -4.31
CA ASN A 125 3.35 18.81 -4.76
C ASN A 125 3.96 17.43 -4.47
N PRO A 126 3.17 16.49 -3.94
CA PRO A 126 3.61 15.11 -3.73
C PRO A 126 3.92 14.40 -5.06
N TRP A 127 4.77 13.39 -5.00
CA TRP A 127 5.09 12.50 -6.11
C TRP A 127 4.10 11.32 -6.17
N LEU A 128 3.74 10.87 -7.37
CA LEU A 128 3.02 9.61 -7.55
C LEU A 128 3.87 8.44 -7.06
N LEU A 129 3.27 7.55 -6.31
CA LEU A 129 3.91 6.36 -5.79
C LEU A 129 4.09 5.30 -6.88
N GLY A 130 5.25 4.64 -6.86
CA GLY A 130 5.64 3.61 -7.81
C GLY A 130 6.38 4.16 -9.02
N VAL A 131 7.22 3.32 -9.60
CA VAL A 131 8.03 3.61 -10.79
C VAL A 131 7.47 2.79 -11.94
N PRO A 132 7.14 3.41 -13.07
CA PRO A 132 6.65 2.65 -14.22
C PRO A 132 7.77 1.83 -14.85
N GLY A 133 7.44 0.71 -15.47
CA GLY A 133 8.34 0.01 -16.37
C GLY A 133 8.34 0.62 -17.76
N SER A 134 9.45 0.50 -18.47
CA SER A 134 9.47 0.85 -19.88
C SER A 134 8.70 -0.18 -20.72
N GLY A 135 7.84 0.29 -21.60
CA GLY A 135 7.18 -0.57 -22.60
C GLY A 135 8.06 -0.95 -23.78
N CYS A 136 9.26 -0.34 -23.90
CA CYS A 136 10.16 -0.50 -25.03
C CYS A 136 11.42 -1.25 -24.58
N ALA A 137 11.80 -2.28 -25.36
CA ALA A 137 13.07 -2.98 -25.19
C ALA A 137 14.26 -2.07 -25.58
N PRO A 138 15.43 -2.20 -24.95
CA PRO A 138 16.60 -1.43 -25.34
C PRO A 138 17.05 -1.80 -26.76
N GLY A 139 17.53 -0.82 -27.52
CA GLY A 139 18.26 -1.09 -28.75
C GLY A 139 19.68 -1.53 -28.40
N VAL A 140 20.22 -2.55 -29.07
CA VAL A 140 21.61 -2.98 -28.83
C VAL A 140 22.31 -3.14 -30.17
N VAL A 141 23.43 -2.44 -30.30
CA VAL A 141 24.32 -2.53 -31.45
C VAL A 141 25.66 -3.08 -30.97
N VAL A 142 26.17 -4.07 -31.65
CA VAL A 142 27.48 -4.67 -31.36
C VAL A 142 28.47 -4.22 -32.43
N ASP A 143 29.53 -3.58 -32.01
CA ASP A 143 30.57 -3.06 -32.91
C ASP A 143 31.95 -3.59 -32.51
N GLY A 144 32.66 -4.10 -33.50
CA GLY A 144 33.97 -4.68 -33.30
C GLY A 144 33.97 -5.98 -32.51
N GLY A 145 35.05 -6.26 -31.86
CA GLY A 145 35.26 -7.47 -31.06
C GLY A 145 35.81 -8.62 -31.87
N GLY A 146 36.33 -9.61 -31.17
CA GLY A 146 37.16 -10.66 -31.69
C GLY A 146 38.53 -10.13 -32.15
N ASN A 147 39.55 -10.92 -31.98
CA ASN A 147 40.73 -10.78 -32.83
C ASN A 147 40.36 -11.44 -34.15
N ILE A 148 39.55 -10.76 -34.95
CA ILE A 148 39.10 -11.35 -36.23
C ILE A 148 40.29 -11.34 -37.14
N VAL A 149 40.78 -12.53 -37.43
CA VAL A 149 41.76 -12.78 -38.49
C VAL A 149 40.95 -13.18 -39.72
N ARG A 150 41.03 -12.39 -40.78
CA ARG A 150 40.38 -12.71 -42.03
C ARG A 150 41.32 -13.57 -42.90
N LEU A 151 40.84 -14.74 -43.23
CA LEU A 151 41.52 -15.63 -44.17
C LEU A 151 40.81 -15.56 -45.54
N GLY A 152 41.53 -15.29 -46.61
CA GLY A 152 40.96 -15.15 -47.96
C GLY A 152 41.03 -13.71 -48.48
N TYR A 153 40.14 -13.42 -49.44
CA TYR A 153 40.16 -12.16 -50.19
C TYR A 153 39.04 -11.24 -49.76
N THR A 154 39.38 -10.16 -49.03
CA THR A 154 38.41 -9.17 -48.54
C THR A 154 38.17 -8.02 -49.53
N ALA A 155 39.02 -7.87 -50.53
CA ALA A 155 38.94 -6.80 -51.51
C ALA A 155 39.08 -7.35 -52.92
N GLN A 156 38.47 -6.68 -53.89
CA GLN A 156 38.65 -6.94 -55.31
C GLN A 156 39.86 -6.15 -55.83
N LEU A 157 40.74 -6.82 -56.56
CA LEU A 157 41.79 -6.14 -57.27
C LEU A 157 41.26 -5.34 -58.48
N PRO A 158 41.84 -4.23 -58.83
CA PRO A 158 41.48 -3.48 -60.02
C PRO A 158 41.50 -4.39 -61.28
N ASN A 159 40.36 -4.44 -62.00
CA ASN A 159 40.17 -5.23 -63.23
C ASN A 159 39.95 -6.76 -63.05
N ALA A 160 39.70 -7.23 -61.81
CA ALA A 160 39.41 -8.68 -61.58
C ALA A 160 38.07 -9.14 -62.19
N GLY A 161 37.07 -8.26 -62.30
CA GLY A 161 35.79 -8.56 -62.86
C GLY A 161 34.81 -9.31 -61.96
N THR A 162 33.81 -9.96 -62.57
CA THR A 162 32.78 -10.75 -61.87
C THR A 162 32.64 -12.13 -62.50
N ASP A 163 32.18 -13.10 -61.74
CA ASP A 163 31.98 -14.46 -62.16
C ASP A 163 30.56 -14.96 -61.85
N PHE A 164 29.91 -15.62 -62.75
CA PHE A 164 28.61 -16.22 -62.65
C PHE A 164 28.72 -17.63 -62.04
N ARG A 165 28.03 -17.91 -60.98
CA ARG A 165 27.93 -19.25 -60.39
C ARG A 165 26.55 -19.82 -60.61
N PRO A 166 26.46 -21.00 -61.26
CA PRO A 166 25.18 -21.65 -61.41
C PRO A 166 24.64 -22.17 -60.13
N GLY A 167 23.31 -22.23 -59.97
CA GLY A 167 22.65 -22.83 -58.80
C GLY A 167 23.03 -24.30 -58.63
N ASN A 168 22.86 -24.79 -57.42
CA ASN A 168 23.30 -26.16 -57.07
C ASN A 168 24.80 -26.38 -57.25
N SER A 169 25.61 -25.44 -56.83
CA SER A 169 27.07 -25.53 -56.87
C SER A 169 27.71 -25.13 -55.54
N VAL A 170 28.93 -25.65 -55.38
CA VAL A 170 29.85 -25.23 -54.28
C VAL A 170 31.05 -24.57 -54.94
N PHE A 171 31.48 -23.43 -54.46
CA PHE A 171 32.66 -22.73 -54.90
C PHE A 171 33.56 -22.39 -53.73
N LEU A 172 34.87 -22.63 -53.85
CA LEU A 172 35.85 -22.68 -52.76
C LEU A 172 37.11 -21.93 -53.15
N ILE A 173 37.74 -21.27 -52.21
CA ILE A 173 39.09 -20.73 -52.30
C ILE A 173 40.01 -21.37 -51.29
N PRO A 174 41.31 -21.60 -51.65
CA PRO A 174 42.28 -22.06 -50.70
C PRO A 174 42.71 -20.90 -49.79
N VAL A 175 42.83 -21.17 -48.48
CA VAL A 175 43.35 -20.22 -47.50
C VAL A 175 44.41 -20.90 -46.66
N LEU A 176 45.50 -20.18 -46.37
CA LEU A 176 46.56 -20.63 -45.48
C LEU A 176 46.27 -20.06 -44.07
N SER A 177 46.11 -20.92 -43.09
CA SER A 177 46.01 -20.51 -41.71
C SER A 177 47.41 -20.16 -41.18
N ASN A 178 47.59 -18.90 -40.76
CA ASN A 178 48.84 -18.43 -40.19
C ASN A 178 48.93 -18.64 -38.66
N GLY A 179 48.04 -19.38 -38.08
CA GLY A 179 47.96 -19.72 -36.66
C GLY A 179 46.85 -20.73 -36.36
N ALA A 180 46.79 -21.25 -35.16
CA ALA A 180 45.63 -22.03 -34.70
C ALA A 180 44.46 -21.05 -34.54
N LEU A 181 43.41 -21.22 -35.29
CA LEU A 181 42.25 -20.32 -35.36
C LEU A 181 40.95 -21.11 -35.30
N VAL A 182 39.89 -20.44 -34.93
CA VAL A 182 38.53 -20.98 -35.02
C VAL A 182 37.77 -20.20 -36.08
N VAL A 183 37.37 -20.85 -37.16
CA VAL A 183 36.57 -20.27 -38.23
C VAL A 183 35.14 -20.10 -37.74
N GLN A 184 34.67 -18.88 -37.77
CA GLN A 184 33.33 -18.54 -37.27
C GLN A 184 32.29 -18.47 -38.37
N ASP A 185 32.65 -17.92 -39.50
CA ASP A 185 31.79 -17.77 -40.65
C ASP A 185 32.60 -17.71 -41.96
N VAL A 186 31.90 -17.79 -43.06
CA VAL A 186 32.43 -17.47 -44.38
C VAL A 186 31.53 -16.44 -45.03
N ALA A 187 32.14 -15.38 -45.52
CA ALA A 187 31.50 -14.32 -46.25
C ALA A 187 31.96 -14.22 -47.68
N PHE A 188 31.07 -13.74 -48.55
CA PHE A 188 31.39 -13.48 -49.96
C PHE A 188 30.69 -12.20 -50.46
N MET A 189 31.15 -11.65 -51.56
CA MET A 189 30.63 -10.41 -52.11
C MET A 189 29.80 -10.64 -53.37
N PRO A 190 28.45 -10.66 -53.28
CA PRO A 190 27.56 -10.77 -54.45
C PRO A 190 27.51 -9.44 -55.22
N THR A 191 27.28 -9.50 -56.53
CA THR A 191 27.14 -8.33 -57.41
C THR A 191 25.72 -8.09 -57.88
N VAL A 192 24.80 -9.01 -57.56
CA VAL A 192 23.40 -8.95 -57.96
C VAL A 192 22.51 -9.32 -56.79
N ASP A 193 21.38 -8.63 -56.69
CA ASP A 193 20.36 -8.95 -55.68
C ASP A 193 19.67 -10.28 -56.03
N ASN A 194 19.55 -11.15 -55.04
CA ASN A 194 18.73 -12.37 -55.16
C ASN A 194 18.10 -12.68 -53.78
N PRO A 195 16.88 -12.23 -53.52
CA PRO A 195 16.24 -12.39 -52.21
C PRO A 195 15.79 -13.84 -51.90
N THR A 196 15.86 -14.73 -52.87
CA THR A 196 15.36 -16.11 -52.72
C THR A 196 16.46 -17.17 -52.72
N VAL A 197 17.73 -16.81 -52.98
CA VAL A 197 18.82 -17.75 -52.93
C VAL A 197 19.06 -18.25 -51.51
N ASN A 198 19.18 -19.57 -51.35
CA ASN A 198 19.68 -20.14 -50.10
C ASN A 198 21.15 -20.47 -50.25
N PHE A 199 21.93 -20.13 -49.24
CA PHE A 199 23.34 -20.44 -49.21
C PHE A 199 23.81 -20.83 -47.81
N GLN A 200 24.90 -21.60 -47.75
CA GLN A 200 25.55 -22.00 -46.53
C GLN A 200 27.07 -22.01 -46.68
N ALA A 201 27.80 -21.63 -45.63
CA ALA A 201 29.24 -21.77 -45.58
C ALA A 201 29.68 -23.23 -45.58
N VAL A 202 30.84 -23.50 -46.15
CA VAL A 202 31.48 -24.80 -46.12
C VAL A 202 32.96 -24.64 -45.84
N LEU A 203 33.53 -25.56 -45.09
CA LEU A 203 34.96 -25.66 -44.81
C LEU A 203 35.45 -27.06 -45.08
N TYR A 204 36.50 -27.18 -45.92
CA TYR A 204 37.14 -28.45 -46.24
C TYR A 204 38.61 -28.43 -45.84
N SER A 205 39.15 -29.60 -45.46
CA SER A 205 40.58 -29.82 -45.37
C SER A 205 41.25 -29.88 -46.74
N ASP A 206 42.55 -29.70 -46.79
CA ASP A 206 43.35 -29.83 -48.03
C ASP A 206 44.06 -31.18 -48.10
N GLN A 207 44.06 -31.78 -49.30
CA GLN A 207 44.94 -32.88 -49.74
C GLN A 207 45.22 -32.74 -51.23
N SER A 208 45.99 -31.67 -51.55
CA SER A 208 46.22 -31.26 -52.98
C SER A 208 44.93 -30.82 -53.69
N GLY A 209 44.02 -30.22 -52.89
CA GLY A 209 42.69 -29.76 -53.25
C GLY A 209 41.68 -30.01 -52.13
N PRO A 210 40.44 -29.50 -52.21
CA PRO A 210 39.42 -29.72 -51.18
C PRO A 210 39.20 -31.24 -51.01
N TYR A 211 39.40 -31.75 -49.80
CA TYR A 211 39.38 -33.18 -49.50
C TYR A 211 38.24 -33.64 -48.64
N GLN A 212 38.18 -33.20 -47.38
CA GLN A 212 37.16 -33.64 -46.44
C GLN A 212 36.39 -32.45 -45.87
N LEU A 213 35.06 -32.55 -45.89
CA LEU A 213 34.20 -31.55 -45.26
C LEU A 213 34.40 -31.57 -43.76
N LEU A 214 34.80 -30.43 -43.20
CA LEU A 214 35.00 -30.21 -41.77
C LEU A 214 33.72 -29.68 -41.10
N GLY A 215 32.92 -28.91 -41.83
CA GLY A 215 31.64 -28.44 -41.36
C GLY A 215 30.89 -27.54 -42.34
N THR A 216 29.64 -27.27 -41.95
CA THR A 216 28.73 -26.41 -42.69
C THR A 216 28.17 -25.33 -41.80
N GLY A 217 28.02 -24.13 -42.33
CA GLY A 217 27.39 -23.00 -41.68
C GLY A 217 25.86 -23.08 -41.70
N ALA A 218 25.24 -22.14 -41.03
CA ALA A 218 23.78 -21.97 -41.04
C ALA A 218 23.27 -21.65 -42.44
N ASN A 219 22.10 -22.19 -42.78
CA ASN A 219 21.42 -21.85 -44.03
C ASN A 219 20.90 -20.41 -43.95
N VAL A 220 21.27 -19.60 -44.93
CA VAL A 220 20.87 -18.17 -45.03
C VAL A 220 20.13 -17.96 -46.34
N THR A 221 19.10 -17.16 -46.33
CA THR A 221 18.28 -16.83 -47.51
C THR A 221 18.44 -15.35 -47.85
N GLY A 222 18.67 -15.11 -49.15
CA GLY A 222 18.76 -13.77 -49.72
C GLY A 222 20.16 -13.16 -49.70
N ILE A 223 20.51 -12.49 -50.78
CA ILE A 223 21.73 -11.69 -50.94
C ILE A 223 21.40 -10.31 -51.54
N SER A 224 22.21 -9.30 -51.20
CA SER A 224 22.12 -7.96 -51.76
C SER A 224 23.44 -7.55 -52.41
N ALA A 225 23.35 -6.97 -53.59
CA ALA A 225 24.52 -6.52 -54.37
C ALA A 225 25.38 -5.53 -53.57
N GLY A 226 26.69 -5.75 -53.57
CA GLY A 226 27.66 -4.90 -52.90
C GLY A 226 27.64 -4.98 -51.36
N THR A 227 26.84 -5.88 -50.77
CA THR A 227 26.83 -6.17 -49.33
C THR A 227 27.37 -7.57 -49.09
N ALA A 228 28.29 -7.72 -48.13
CA ALA A 228 28.84 -9.02 -47.80
C ALA A 228 27.71 -9.95 -47.30
N ALA A 229 27.56 -11.10 -47.94
CA ALA A 229 26.67 -12.16 -47.50
C ALA A 229 27.47 -13.20 -46.73
N LEU A 230 27.04 -13.54 -45.51
CA LEU A 230 27.78 -14.42 -44.62
C LEU A 230 26.90 -15.58 -44.12
N SER A 231 27.55 -16.72 -43.86
CA SER A 231 26.94 -17.85 -43.17
C SER A 231 27.87 -18.34 -42.06
N ALA A 232 27.30 -18.39 -40.84
CA ALA A 232 28.06 -18.69 -39.60
C ALA A 232 28.02 -20.18 -39.27
N PHE A 233 29.12 -20.71 -38.69
CA PHE A 233 29.19 -22.06 -38.13
C PHE A 233 28.67 -21.99 -36.65
N THR A 234 27.78 -22.90 -36.30
CA THR A 234 27.07 -22.86 -34.99
C THR A 234 28.03 -22.89 -33.79
N ASN A 235 29.16 -23.59 -33.90
CA ASN A 235 30.16 -23.70 -32.81
C ASN A 235 31.58 -23.28 -33.23
N GLY A 236 31.70 -22.66 -34.40
CA GLY A 236 33.02 -22.46 -35.00
C GLY A 236 33.71 -23.79 -35.36
N ILE A 237 34.73 -23.71 -36.16
CA ILE A 237 35.52 -24.90 -36.57
C ILE A 237 37.00 -24.58 -36.33
N SER A 238 37.64 -25.35 -35.44
CA SER A 238 39.09 -25.20 -35.20
C SER A 238 39.90 -25.65 -36.40
N ILE A 239 40.90 -24.83 -36.75
CA ILE A 239 41.88 -25.09 -37.81
C ILE A 239 43.29 -24.94 -37.27
N ASP A 240 44.20 -25.80 -37.74
CA ASP A 240 45.59 -25.83 -37.29
C ASP A 240 46.42 -24.74 -37.97
N ALA A 241 47.50 -24.34 -37.31
CA ALA A 241 48.46 -23.38 -37.82
C ALA A 241 49.20 -23.95 -39.08
N ASP A 242 49.62 -23.06 -39.95
CA ASP A 242 50.45 -23.35 -41.16
C ASP A 242 49.85 -24.44 -42.07
N THR A 243 48.52 -24.52 -42.08
CA THR A 243 47.77 -25.55 -42.84
C THR A 243 46.85 -24.86 -43.84
N ILE A 244 46.76 -25.47 -45.07
CA ILE A 244 45.83 -24.98 -46.11
C ILE A 244 44.45 -25.60 -45.83
N TYR A 245 43.43 -24.73 -45.90
CA TYR A 245 42.01 -25.09 -45.84
C TYR A 245 41.29 -24.53 -47.06
N TRP A 246 40.13 -25.07 -47.36
CA TRP A 246 39.26 -24.58 -48.42
C TRP A 246 37.97 -24.01 -47.78
N ILE A 247 37.86 -22.69 -47.87
CA ILE A 247 36.63 -22.01 -47.46
C ILE A 247 35.73 -21.80 -48.66
N GLY A 248 34.43 -21.87 -48.46
CA GLY A 248 33.51 -21.69 -49.57
C GLY A 248 32.04 -21.58 -49.22
N ILE A 249 31.25 -21.46 -50.26
CA ILE A 249 29.80 -21.30 -50.19
C ILE A 249 29.13 -22.36 -51.09
N SER A 250 28.13 -23.02 -50.53
CA SER A 250 27.17 -23.86 -51.29
C SER A 250 25.90 -23.03 -51.52
N ILE A 251 25.37 -23.08 -52.75
CA ILE A 251 24.20 -22.31 -53.20
C ILE A 251 23.15 -23.21 -53.90
N ASP A 252 21.87 -22.83 -53.73
CA ASP A 252 20.75 -23.49 -54.43
C ASP A 252 20.40 -22.84 -55.78
N SER A 253 20.56 -21.55 -55.91
CA SER A 253 20.18 -20.75 -57.05
C SER A 253 21.39 -19.96 -57.60
N SER A 254 21.34 -19.55 -58.88
CA SER A 254 22.44 -18.83 -59.53
C SER A 254 22.72 -17.48 -58.93
N ILE A 255 24.00 -17.16 -58.78
CA ILE A 255 24.48 -15.87 -58.29
C ILE A 255 25.63 -15.34 -59.14
N THR A 256 25.94 -14.06 -59.06
CA THR A 256 27.13 -13.45 -59.58
C THR A 256 27.95 -12.83 -58.45
N VAL A 257 29.22 -13.16 -58.38
CA VAL A 257 30.14 -12.75 -57.32
C VAL A 257 31.35 -11.99 -57.89
N ASN A 258 31.96 -11.14 -57.06
CA ASN A 258 33.19 -10.50 -57.42
C ASN A 258 34.35 -11.51 -57.47
N LEU A 259 35.22 -11.36 -58.45
CA LEU A 259 36.56 -11.97 -58.43
C LEU A 259 37.52 -11.08 -57.63
N ALA A 260 38.29 -11.67 -56.76
CA ALA A 260 39.30 -10.96 -56.00
C ALA A 260 40.57 -10.76 -56.79
N ASP A 261 40.92 -11.74 -57.66
CA ASP A 261 42.13 -11.77 -58.47
C ASP A 261 41.82 -12.41 -59.84
N THR A 262 42.77 -12.28 -60.76
CA THR A 262 42.77 -12.94 -62.07
C THR A 262 43.37 -14.34 -62.02
N LEU A 263 43.97 -14.74 -60.88
CA LEU A 263 44.50 -16.08 -60.67
C LEU A 263 43.31 -17.09 -60.54
N LEU A 264 43.54 -18.34 -60.95
CA LEU A 264 42.49 -19.37 -60.98
C LEU A 264 42.79 -20.47 -59.94
N ASN A 265 43.02 -20.07 -58.66
CA ASN A 265 43.30 -21.00 -57.56
C ASN A 265 42.04 -21.63 -57.01
N GLY A 266 40.89 -20.97 -57.15
CA GLY A 266 39.63 -21.48 -56.66
C GLY A 266 39.21 -22.79 -57.30
N ARG A 267 38.29 -23.48 -56.71
CA ARG A 267 37.69 -24.72 -57.13
C ARG A 267 36.16 -24.67 -57.07
N SER A 268 35.49 -25.36 -57.97
CA SER A 268 34.03 -25.50 -57.87
C SER A 268 33.58 -26.91 -58.31
N PHE A 269 32.44 -27.33 -57.85
CA PHE A 269 31.80 -28.56 -58.21
C PHE A 269 30.26 -28.42 -58.06
N SER A 270 29.57 -29.29 -58.85
CA SER A 270 28.12 -29.35 -58.80
C SER A 270 27.66 -30.10 -57.51
N ASN A 271 26.66 -29.58 -56.82
CA ASN A 271 26.09 -30.23 -55.69
C ASN A 271 24.62 -29.82 -55.54
N THR A 272 23.72 -30.82 -55.42
CA THR A 272 22.32 -30.50 -55.13
C THR A 272 22.20 -29.95 -53.71
N TYR A 273 21.84 -28.70 -53.55
CA TYR A 273 21.82 -27.97 -52.26
C TYR A 273 21.04 -28.70 -51.18
N SER A 274 19.87 -29.24 -51.53
CA SER A 274 19.01 -29.99 -50.60
C SER A 274 19.65 -31.24 -49.98
N ASN A 275 20.69 -31.78 -50.61
CA ASN A 275 21.43 -32.96 -50.13
C ASN A 275 22.59 -32.58 -49.19
N GLY A 276 22.83 -31.27 -48.98
CA GLY A 276 24.00 -30.75 -48.29
C GLY A 276 25.29 -30.93 -49.12
N PRO A 277 26.39 -30.26 -48.76
CA PRO A 277 27.68 -30.40 -49.42
C PRO A 277 28.26 -31.80 -49.17
N PRO A 278 28.90 -32.42 -50.19
CA PRO A 278 29.45 -33.77 -50.05
C PRO A 278 30.61 -33.83 -49.07
N THR A 279 30.72 -34.92 -48.32
CA THR A 279 31.84 -35.16 -47.39
C THR A 279 33.19 -35.13 -48.07
N ILE A 280 33.24 -35.67 -49.28
CA ILE A 280 34.40 -35.66 -50.17
C ILE A 280 33.97 -35.15 -51.57
N PRO A 281 34.49 -33.97 -51.99
CA PRO A 281 34.09 -33.41 -53.26
C PRO A 281 34.48 -34.35 -54.47
N GLY A 282 33.53 -34.51 -55.36
CA GLY A 282 33.77 -35.24 -56.65
C GLY A 282 33.65 -34.31 -57.86
N GLY A 283 34.41 -34.54 -58.91
CA GLY A 283 34.32 -33.77 -60.15
C GLY A 283 34.72 -32.33 -60.04
N VAL A 284 35.71 -32.01 -59.16
CA VAL A 284 36.20 -30.69 -58.88
C VAL A 284 36.83 -30.06 -60.15
N MET A 285 36.32 -28.85 -60.49
CA MET A 285 36.82 -28.04 -61.60
C MET A 285 37.59 -26.83 -61.12
N GLY A 286 38.56 -26.33 -61.88
CA GLY A 286 39.22 -25.06 -61.62
C GLY A 286 38.21 -23.89 -61.67
N GLY A 287 38.42 -22.90 -60.88
CA GLY A 287 37.55 -21.72 -60.77
C GLY A 287 38.38 -20.48 -60.45
N GLY A 288 37.73 -19.32 -60.36
CA GLY A 288 38.35 -18.06 -60.09
C GLY A 288 38.67 -17.92 -58.58
N ASP A 289 39.46 -16.96 -58.25
CA ASP A 289 39.67 -16.50 -56.88
C ASP A 289 38.57 -15.47 -56.54
N TRP A 290 37.54 -15.96 -55.94
CA TRP A 290 36.37 -15.13 -55.61
C TRP A 290 36.65 -14.24 -54.43
N GLN A 291 36.04 -13.05 -54.38
CA GLN A 291 36.06 -12.16 -53.20
C GLN A 291 35.26 -12.84 -52.08
N MET A 292 35.99 -13.64 -51.32
CA MET A 292 35.46 -14.48 -50.24
C MET A 292 36.50 -14.55 -49.13
N TRP A 293 36.02 -14.55 -47.91
CA TRP A 293 36.88 -14.65 -46.70
C TRP A 293 36.16 -15.41 -45.61
N ALA A 294 36.94 -15.97 -44.70
CA ALA A 294 36.47 -16.49 -43.44
C ALA A 294 36.87 -15.54 -42.30
N ASP A 295 35.95 -15.20 -41.46
CA ASP A 295 36.25 -14.54 -40.22
C ASP A 295 36.60 -15.59 -39.15
N CYS A 296 37.81 -15.52 -38.63
CA CYS A 296 38.38 -16.48 -37.69
C CYS A 296 38.75 -15.77 -36.38
N VAL A 297 38.71 -16.50 -35.28
CA VAL A 297 39.14 -16.00 -33.96
C VAL A 297 40.34 -16.83 -33.52
N GLY A 298 41.36 -16.17 -32.94
CA GLY A 298 42.48 -16.85 -32.31
C GLY A 298 42.04 -17.67 -31.08
N ASP A 299 42.67 -18.83 -30.92
CA ASP A 299 42.32 -19.78 -29.86
C ASP A 299 42.36 -19.11 -28.49
N GLY A 300 41.22 -19.04 -27.83
CA GLY A 300 41.08 -18.72 -26.40
C GLY A 300 40.92 -17.25 -25.95
N GLN A 301 40.76 -16.27 -26.87
CA GLN A 301 40.70 -14.84 -26.46
C GLN A 301 39.34 -14.13 -26.57
N SER A 302 38.41 -14.63 -27.33
CA SER A 302 37.05 -14.07 -27.39
C SER A 302 36.02 -15.15 -27.70
N VAL A 303 34.89 -15.10 -27.06
CA VAL A 303 33.79 -16.02 -27.20
C VAL A 303 32.65 -15.31 -27.94
N PHE A 304 32.03 -15.98 -28.91
CA PHE A 304 30.78 -15.47 -29.50
C PHE A 304 29.62 -15.89 -28.60
N GLU A 305 28.90 -14.93 -28.08
CA GLU A 305 27.93 -15.16 -27.03
C GLU A 305 26.62 -14.40 -27.27
N ALA A 306 25.55 -14.85 -26.59
CA ALA A 306 24.24 -14.17 -26.56
C ALA A 306 24.13 -13.37 -25.29
N ARG A 307 23.89 -12.06 -25.39
CA ARG A 307 23.58 -11.19 -24.26
C ARG A 307 22.15 -10.70 -24.34
N GLY A 308 21.39 -10.89 -23.26
CA GLY A 308 20.07 -10.29 -23.08
C GLY A 308 20.21 -9.03 -22.25
N TYR A 309 19.68 -7.90 -22.73
CA TYR A 309 19.69 -6.62 -22.01
C TYR A 309 18.29 -6.21 -21.60
N VAL A 310 18.17 -5.69 -20.40
CA VAL A 310 17.00 -4.97 -19.87
C VAL A 310 17.46 -3.74 -19.12
N TYR A 311 16.59 -2.77 -18.93
CA TYR A 311 16.85 -1.63 -18.10
C TYR A 311 15.66 -1.27 -17.22
N THR A 312 15.91 -0.59 -16.11
CA THR A 312 14.93 -0.10 -15.16
C THR A 312 15.09 1.39 -14.95
N TRP A 313 14.01 2.06 -14.58
CA TRP A 313 14.08 3.46 -14.15
C TRP A 313 14.12 3.55 -12.63
N VAL A 314 14.83 4.55 -12.13
CA VAL A 314 15.09 4.74 -10.70
C VAL A 314 14.84 6.18 -10.31
N THR A 315 14.14 6.40 -9.19
CA THR A 315 13.91 7.73 -8.62
C THR A 315 15.18 8.29 -7.97
N ALA A 316 15.19 9.59 -7.67
CA ALA A 316 16.26 10.22 -6.90
C ALA A 316 16.44 9.59 -5.50
N TYR A 317 15.39 8.94 -4.97
CA TYR A 317 15.41 8.28 -3.67
C TYR A 317 15.79 6.80 -3.73
N GLY A 318 16.19 6.29 -4.92
CA GLY A 318 16.64 4.91 -5.11
C GLY A 318 15.50 3.89 -5.28
N GLU A 319 14.27 4.34 -5.49
CA GLU A 319 13.14 3.48 -5.79
C GLU A 319 13.23 3.00 -7.24
N GLU A 320 13.28 1.69 -7.43
CA GLU A 320 13.46 1.04 -8.73
C GLU A 320 12.15 0.43 -9.23
N GLY A 321 11.87 0.60 -10.52
CA GLY A 321 10.70 0.03 -11.19
C GLY A 321 10.98 -1.32 -11.85
N PRO A 322 9.95 -1.94 -12.46
CA PRO A 322 10.11 -3.18 -13.20
C PRO A 322 10.95 -2.96 -14.47
N PRO A 323 11.64 -4.02 -14.97
CA PRO A 323 12.48 -3.93 -16.14
C PRO A 323 11.67 -3.74 -17.44
N SER A 324 12.34 -3.22 -18.45
CA SER A 324 11.86 -3.20 -19.83
C SER A 324 11.71 -4.62 -20.37
N PRO A 325 11.00 -4.81 -21.49
CA PRO A 325 11.12 -6.03 -22.28
C PRO A 325 12.59 -6.28 -22.67
N PRO A 326 13.03 -7.55 -22.77
CA PRO A 326 14.42 -7.87 -23.08
C PRO A 326 14.73 -7.72 -24.57
N THR A 327 15.97 -7.37 -24.86
CA THR A 327 16.57 -7.51 -26.19
C THR A 327 17.69 -8.54 -26.12
N LEU A 328 17.63 -9.55 -26.98
CA LEU A 328 18.66 -10.58 -27.10
C LEU A 328 19.49 -10.32 -28.36
N VAL A 329 20.79 -10.20 -28.23
CA VAL A 329 21.73 -9.94 -29.30
C VAL A 329 22.94 -10.84 -29.18
N ASN A 330 23.44 -11.33 -30.30
CA ASN A 330 24.66 -12.12 -30.39
C ASN A 330 25.85 -11.26 -30.81
N GLY A 331 27.00 -11.52 -30.23
CA GLY A 331 28.24 -10.80 -30.56
C GLY A 331 29.45 -11.38 -29.86
N TRP A 332 30.62 -10.79 -30.12
CA TRP A 332 31.84 -11.20 -29.45
C TRP A 332 31.92 -10.69 -28.02
N SER A 333 32.46 -11.48 -27.13
CA SER A 333 32.58 -11.11 -25.69
C SER A 333 33.39 -9.82 -25.47
N ASN A 334 34.36 -9.54 -26.32
CA ASN A 334 35.23 -8.36 -26.29
C ASN A 334 34.78 -7.23 -27.24
N ALA A 335 33.58 -7.31 -27.81
CA ALA A 335 33.01 -6.23 -28.62
C ALA A 335 32.55 -5.05 -27.73
N THR A 336 32.36 -3.92 -28.35
CA THR A 336 31.63 -2.79 -27.71
C THR A 336 30.15 -3.00 -27.96
N TRP A 337 29.38 -3.13 -26.86
CA TRP A 337 27.93 -3.31 -26.90
C TRP A 337 27.27 -1.97 -26.58
N THR A 338 26.83 -1.27 -27.59
CA THR A 338 26.14 0.02 -27.42
C THR A 338 24.67 -0.23 -27.17
N VAL A 339 24.25 0.05 -25.93
CA VAL A 339 22.85 -0.10 -25.46
C VAL A 339 22.16 1.25 -25.61
N SER A 340 21.13 1.34 -26.43
CA SER A 340 20.28 2.52 -26.61
C SER A 340 19.04 2.39 -25.73
N LEU A 341 18.75 3.43 -24.95
CA LEU A 341 17.76 3.44 -23.91
C LEU A 341 16.64 4.44 -24.23
N PHE A 342 15.45 4.15 -23.79
CA PHE A 342 14.32 5.08 -23.87
C PHE A 342 14.19 5.86 -22.58
N THR A 343 13.94 7.15 -22.69
CA THR A 343 13.64 8.02 -21.54
C THR A 343 12.18 7.87 -21.10
N PRO A 344 11.86 8.00 -19.81
CA PRO A 344 10.47 8.06 -19.37
C PRO A 344 9.76 9.31 -19.91
N ASP A 345 8.44 9.37 -19.70
CA ASP A 345 7.67 10.58 -19.96
C ASP A 345 8.32 11.77 -19.23
N PRO A 346 8.53 12.93 -19.89
CA PRO A 346 9.11 14.12 -19.26
C PRO A 346 8.41 14.54 -17.97
N LEU A 347 7.09 14.30 -17.84
CA LEU A 347 6.36 14.56 -16.60
C LEU A 347 6.81 13.65 -15.45
N ASP A 348 7.24 12.43 -15.72
CA ASP A 348 7.75 11.51 -14.71
C ASP A 348 9.18 11.83 -14.27
N MET A 349 9.90 12.63 -15.03
CA MET A 349 11.24 13.10 -14.67
C MET A 349 11.26 14.32 -13.76
N GLY A 350 10.13 15.02 -13.55
CA GLY A 350 10.17 16.26 -12.78
C GLY A 350 8.88 16.75 -12.15
N THR A 351 7.70 16.30 -12.57
CA THR A 351 6.41 16.82 -12.06
C THR A 351 5.50 15.79 -11.44
N ARG A 352 5.41 14.58 -12.02
CA ARG A 352 4.58 13.49 -11.49
C ARG A 352 5.40 12.54 -10.62
N ARG A 353 6.62 12.26 -11.01
CA ARG A 353 7.57 11.38 -10.32
C ARG A 353 8.95 12.03 -10.32
N ASN A 354 9.86 11.47 -9.57
CA ASN A 354 11.24 11.97 -9.47
C ASN A 354 12.21 10.93 -10.06
N ILE A 355 11.99 10.52 -11.31
CA ILE A 355 12.85 9.58 -12.01
C ILE A 355 14.07 10.32 -12.53
N THR A 356 15.26 9.93 -12.09
CA THR A 356 16.53 10.62 -12.39
C THR A 356 17.59 9.71 -12.95
N ARG A 357 17.44 8.38 -12.83
CA ARG A 357 18.48 7.40 -13.21
C ARG A 357 17.87 6.24 -13.96
N THR A 358 18.73 5.58 -14.76
CA THR A 358 18.44 4.33 -15.44
C THR A 358 19.50 3.31 -15.03
N ARG A 359 19.08 2.10 -14.65
CA ARG A 359 19.96 0.96 -14.39
C ARG A 359 19.89 0.00 -15.55
N ILE A 360 21.05 -0.48 -15.98
CA ILE A 360 21.18 -1.43 -17.08
C ILE A 360 21.58 -2.78 -16.49
N TYR A 361 20.93 -3.82 -16.96
CA TYR A 361 21.18 -5.19 -16.56
C TYR A 361 21.33 -6.08 -17.78
N ARG A 362 22.20 -7.09 -17.68
CA ARG A 362 22.34 -8.10 -18.74
C ARG A 362 22.47 -9.52 -18.22
N THR A 363 22.20 -10.48 -19.08
CA THR A 363 22.52 -11.89 -18.83
C THR A 363 24.02 -12.13 -18.94
N VAL A 364 24.52 -13.17 -18.28
CA VAL A 364 25.88 -13.72 -18.46
C VAL A 364 25.80 -15.11 -19.05
N THR A 365 26.75 -15.44 -19.92
CA THR A 365 26.72 -16.69 -20.73
C THR A 365 27.28 -17.88 -19.98
N SER A 366 28.06 -17.68 -18.90
CA SER A 366 28.75 -18.73 -18.18
C SER A 366 27.94 -19.32 -17.05
N GLY A 367 27.51 -20.58 -17.15
CA GLY A 367 27.15 -21.44 -16.03
C GLY A 367 25.69 -21.38 -15.57
N ALA A 368 25.43 -21.73 -14.34
CA ALA A 368 24.14 -22.04 -13.73
C ALA A 368 23.11 -20.89 -13.63
N GLY A 369 23.29 -19.78 -14.32
CA GLY A 369 22.46 -18.59 -14.26
C GLY A 369 21.69 -18.24 -15.54
N GLN A 370 21.40 -19.19 -16.39
CA GLN A 370 20.59 -18.93 -17.60
C GLN A 370 19.24 -18.34 -17.23
N GLY A 371 19.02 -17.07 -17.61
CA GLY A 371 17.79 -16.33 -17.39
C GLY A 371 17.85 -15.26 -16.28
N SER A 372 18.96 -15.12 -15.56
CA SER A 372 19.15 -14.05 -14.57
C SER A 372 19.83 -12.84 -15.16
N TYR A 373 19.35 -11.65 -14.82
CA TYR A 373 19.94 -10.36 -15.20
C TYR A 373 20.79 -9.82 -14.06
N PHE A 374 22.02 -9.37 -14.40
CA PHE A 374 22.96 -8.81 -13.45
C PHE A 374 23.21 -7.35 -13.76
N PHE A 375 23.44 -6.55 -12.73
CA PHE A 375 23.70 -5.13 -12.82
C PHE A 375 24.95 -4.85 -13.63
N VAL A 376 24.84 -3.93 -14.59
CA VAL A 376 25.94 -3.46 -15.42
C VAL A 376 26.34 -2.04 -15.03
N ALA A 377 25.38 -1.11 -15.08
CA ALA A 377 25.65 0.31 -14.83
C ALA A 377 24.39 1.06 -14.37
N GLU A 378 24.62 2.17 -13.67
CA GLU A 378 23.60 3.18 -13.39
C GLU A 378 24.04 4.50 -14.03
N ILE A 379 23.18 5.08 -14.85
CA ILE A 379 23.44 6.31 -15.61
C ILE A 379 22.30 7.32 -15.39
N PRO A 380 22.56 8.63 -15.63
CA PRO A 380 21.49 9.61 -15.65
C PRO A 380 20.39 9.24 -16.66
N VAL A 381 19.14 9.44 -16.30
CA VAL A 381 17.97 9.08 -17.14
C VAL A 381 17.95 9.82 -18.49
N THR A 382 18.64 10.96 -18.58
CA THR A 382 18.79 11.77 -19.80
C THR A 382 19.84 11.23 -20.78
N GLN A 383 20.67 10.28 -20.33
CA GLN A 383 21.68 9.65 -21.17
C GLN A 383 21.01 8.54 -22.01
N ALA A 384 20.98 8.72 -23.32
CA ALA A 384 20.25 7.84 -24.23
C ALA A 384 21.04 6.56 -24.60
N THR A 385 22.35 6.52 -24.41
CA THR A 385 23.20 5.38 -24.82
C THR A 385 24.24 5.06 -23.74
N TYR A 386 24.59 3.78 -23.66
CA TYR A 386 25.64 3.28 -22.79
C TYR A 386 26.47 2.25 -23.54
N GLU A 387 27.80 2.32 -23.44
CA GLU A 387 28.72 1.36 -24.01
C GLU A 387 29.13 0.33 -22.96
N ASP A 388 28.64 -0.90 -23.09
CA ASP A 388 29.01 -2.02 -22.24
C ASP A 388 30.25 -2.75 -22.82
N ILE A 389 31.37 -2.53 -22.17
CA ILE A 389 32.65 -3.21 -22.42
C ILE A 389 33.03 -4.17 -21.29
N SER A 390 32.08 -4.43 -20.39
CA SER A 390 32.32 -5.22 -19.19
C SER A 390 32.46 -6.71 -19.51
N ASP A 391 33.40 -7.37 -18.84
CA ASP A 391 33.59 -8.81 -18.90
C ASP A 391 32.46 -9.55 -18.14
N ASP A 392 32.07 -10.72 -18.61
CA ASP A 392 31.08 -11.59 -17.99
C ASP A 392 31.44 -11.97 -16.56
N ALA A 393 32.72 -12.27 -16.29
CA ALA A 393 33.21 -12.60 -14.97
C ALA A 393 33.04 -11.46 -13.96
N PHE A 394 33.18 -10.21 -14.42
CA PHE A 394 32.93 -9.04 -13.61
C PHE A 394 31.44 -8.86 -13.35
N VAL A 395 30.62 -8.92 -14.38
CA VAL A 395 29.16 -8.70 -14.28
C VAL A 395 28.47 -9.79 -13.45
N ALA A 396 28.91 -11.05 -13.54
CA ALA A 396 28.38 -12.17 -12.77
C ALA A 396 28.49 -11.99 -11.23
N ASN A 397 29.43 -11.16 -10.77
CA ASN A 397 29.61 -10.86 -9.36
C ASN A 397 28.75 -9.67 -8.88
N ASN A 398 28.07 -8.98 -9.77
CA ASN A 398 27.24 -7.83 -9.43
C ASN A 398 25.86 -8.28 -8.94
N GLN A 399 25.11 -7.32 -8.40
CA GLN A 399 23.77 -7.55 -7.90
C GLN A 399 22.83 -8.07 -9.02
N GLN A 400 22.11 -9.13 -8.73
CA GLN A 400 21.07 -9.65 -9.59
C GLN A 400 19.85 -8.73 -9.56
N LEU A 401 19.13 -8.60 -10.69
CA LEU A 401 17.89 -7.86 -10.80
C LEU A 401 16.83 -8.42 -9.84
N GLN A 402 16.36 -7.59 -8.93
CA GLN A 402 15.32 -7.94 -7.94
C GLN A 402 13.95 -7.38 -8.34
N SER A 403 13.93 -6.30 -9.12
CA SER A 403 12.73 -5.51 -9.39
C SER A 403 11.82 -6.08 -10.49
N LEU A 404 11.93 -7.37 -10.84
CA LEU A 404 11.21 -7.99 -11.96
C LEU A 404 9.69 -7.74 -11.91
N TYR A 405 9.11 -7.70 -10.71
CA TYR A 405 7.68 -7.50 -10.48
C TYR A 405 7.35 -6.26 -9.65
N TRP A 406 8.26 -5.30 -9.50
CA TRP A 406 8.06 -4.10 -8.69
C TRP A 406 7.25 -3.04 -9.43
N TYR A 407 6.02 -3.38 -9.77
CA TYR A 407 5.09 -2.42 -10.35
C TYR A 407 4.62 -1.42 -9.30
N GLY A 408 4.18 -0.24 -9.74
CA GLY A 408 3.51 0.71 -8.85
C GLY A 408 2.16 0.20 -8.35
N PRO A 409 1.61 0.78 -7.27
CA PRO A 409 0.29 0.42 -6.77
C PRO A 409 -0.80 0.75 -7.80
N PRO A 410 -1.95 0.06 -7.75
CA PRO A 410 -3.13 0.45 -8.51
C PRO A 410 -3.50 1.93 -8.26
N ALA A 411 -3.89 2.65 -9.32
CA ALA A 411 -4.20 4.06 -9.22
C ALA A 411 -5.41 4.38 -8.31
N ASP A 412 -6.30 3.41 -8.14
CA ASP A 412 -7.51 3.46 -7.31
C ASP A 412 -7.37 2.69 -5.98
N LEU A 413 -6.15 2.44 -5.54
CA LEU A 413 -5.86 1.80 -4.25
C LEU A 413 -6.39 2.67 -3.10
N LYS A 414 -6.94 2.03 -2.07
CA LYS A 414 -7.51 2.64 -0.87
C LYS A 414 -7.00 1.95 0.39
N GLY A 415 -7.20 2.56 1.53
CA GLY A 415 -7.00 1.94 2.83
C GLY A 415 -5.55 1.62 3.17
N PHE A 416 -4.67 2.55 2.93
CA PHE A 416 -3.23 2.40 3.11
C PHE A 416 -2.86 2.24 4.58
N ASP A 417 -2.18 1.15 4.92
CA ASP A 417 -1.68 0.88 6.27
C ASP A 417 -0.36 0.10 6.20
N ALA A 418 0.35 0.01 7.29
CA ALA A 418 1.64 -0.66 7.37
C ALA A 418 1.68 -1.69 8.51
N LEU A 419 2.19 -2.89 8.20
CA LEU A 419 2.48 -3.90 9.21
C LEU A 419 3.86 -3.66 9.85
N PRO A 420 4.07 -4.14 11.09
CA PRO A 420 5.35 -3.96 11.79
C PRO A 420 6.57 -4.54 11.08
N ASN A 421 6.38 -5.53 10.19
CA ASN A 421 7.43 -6.15 9.38
C ASN A 421 7.76 -5.36 8.09
N GLY A 422 7.28 -4.11 7.97
CA GLY A 422 7.58 -3.23 6.84
C GLY A 422 6.76 -3.49 5.58
N ILE A 423 5.77 -4.38 5.63
CA ILE A 423 4.84 -4.61 4.52
C ILE A 423 3.77 -3.53 4.54
N THR A 424 3.58 -2.86 3.42
CA THR A 424 2.46 -1.94 3.23
C THR A 424 1.29 -2.67 2.59
N VAL A 425 0.09 -2.39 3.05
CA VAL A 425 -1.15 -3.01 2.59
C VAL A 425 -2.15 -1.95 2.13
N GLY A 426 -2.96 -2.30 1.15
CA GLY A 426 -4.08 -1.50 0.68
C GLY A 426 -5.09 -2.39 -0.04
N PHE A 427 -6.22 -1.84 -0.46
CA PHE A 427 -7.25 -2.60 -1.16
C PHE A 427 -7.83 -1.85 -2.35
N LYS A 428 -8.38 -2.61 -3.28
CA LYS A 428 -9.11 -2.11 -4.44
C LYS A 428 -10.30 -3.03 -4.69
N SER A 429 -11.51 -2.50 -4.65
CA SER A 429 -12.74 -3.30 -4.80
C SER A 429 -12.78 -4.50 -3.85
N ASN A 430 -12.63 -5.73 -4.33
CA ASN A 430 -12.56 -6.96 -3.54
C ASN A 430 -11.16 -7.60 -3.50
N GLU A 431 -10.13 -6.84 -3.86
CA GLU A 431 -8.74 -7.26 -3.87
C GLU A 431 -7.97 -6.57 -2.74
N ILE A 432 -7.22 -7.34 -1.97
CA ILE A 432 -6.25 -6.82 -1.02
C ILE A 432 -4.85 -6.97 -1.63
N TRP A 433 -4.11 -5.89 -1.60
CA TRP A 433 -2.81 -5.74 -2.23
C TRP A 433 -1.73 -5.55 -1.19
N PHE A 434 -0.55 -6.13 -1.42
CA PHE A 434 0.61 -5.99 -0.54
C PHE A 434 1.81 -5.47 -1.32
N ALA A 435 2.53 -4.54 -0.71
CA ALA A 435 3.83 -4.12 -1.22
C ALA A 435 4.94 -5.10 -0.80
N GLU A 436 6.06 -5.07 -1.49
CA GLU A 436 7.30 -5.71 -1.07
C GLU A 436 7.74 -5.12 0.29
N ALA A 437 8.26 -5.97 1.17
CA ALA A 437 8.66 -5.54 2.50
C ALA A 437 9.71 -4.41 2.45
N TYR A 438 9.48 -3.34 3.20
CA TYR A 438 10.30 -2.12 3.22
C TYR A 438 10.42 -1.38 1.88
N ARG A 439 9.51 -1.68 0.93
CA ARG A 439 9.47 -1.07 -0.41
C ARG A 439 8.06 -0.60 -0.77
N PRO A 440 7.56 0.46 -0.18
CA PRO A 440 6.19 0.94 -0.41
C PRO A 440 5.86 1.30 -1.86
N HIS A 441 6.88 1.46 -2.72
CA HIS A 441 6.73 1.73 -4.15
C HIS A 441 6.50 0.48 -5.01
N ALA A 442 6.75 -0.73 -4.47
CA ALA A 442 6.76 -1.99 -5.21
C ALA A 442 5.57 -2.88 -4.83
N TRP A 443 4.62 -3.07 -5.75
CA TRP A 443 3.37 -3.83 -5.56
C TRP A 443 3.26 -4.97 -6.57
N PRO A 444 3.92 -6.12 -6.33
CA PRO A 444 3.87 -7.25 -7.23
C PRO A 444 2.45 -7.79 -7.42
N PRO A 445 1.99 -8.01 -8.67
CA PRO A 445 0.63 -8.52 -8.93
C PRO A 445 0.34 -9.91 -8.35
N ASN A 446 1.36 -10.68 -8.03
CA ASN A 446 1.24 -11.99 -7.40
C ASN A 446 1.04 -11.92 -5.87
N TYR A 447 1.05 -10.73 -5.27
CA TYR A 447 0.80 -10.53 -3.84
C TYR A 447 -0.65 -10.09 -3.57
N VAL A 448 -1.57 -10.45 -4.44
CA VAL A 448 -2.98 -10.07 -4.35
C VAL A 448 -3.82 -11.24 -3.82
N LEU A 449 -4.68 -10.95 -2.84
CA LEU A 449 -5.68 -11.87 -2.34
C LEU A 449 -7.08 -11.31 -2.63
N THR A 450 -8.04 -12.16 -2.97
CA THR A 450 -9.37 -11.75 -3.40
C THR A 450 -10.44 -12.23 -2.42
N THR A 451 -11.34 -11.33 -2.00
CA THR A 451 -12.50 -11.62 -1.15
C THR A 451 -13.74 -11.90 -1.99
N GLU A 452 -14.75 -12.55 -1.40
CA GLU A 452 -16.04 -12.79 -2.07
C GLU A 452 -16.85 -11.50 -2.25
N PHE A 453 -16.74 -10.57 -1.28
CA PHE A 453 -17.52 -9.34 -1.23
C PHE A 453 -16.61 -8.11 -1.32
N PRO A 454 -17.13 -6.97 -1.79
CA PRO A 454 -16.38 -5.73 -1.81
C PRO A 454 -15.82 -5.36 -0.44
N ILE A 455 -14.59 -4.87 -0.43
CA ILE A 455 -13.91 -4.42 0.78
C ILE A 455 -14.37 -3.01 1.11
N VAL A 456 -14.85 -2.79 2.32
CA VAL A 456 -15.20 -1.47 2.86
C VAL A 456 -13.96 -0.77 3.42
N GLY A 457 -13.12 -1.53 4.10
CA GLY A 457 -11.87 -1.02 4.66
C GLY A 457 -11.05 -2.11 5.33
N ILE A 458 -9.88 -1.74 5.78
CA ILE A 458 -8.93 -2.63 6.47
C ILE A 458 -8.52 -2.03 7.80
N GLY A 459 -8.13 -2.88 8.73
CA GLY A 459 -7.50 -2.50 9.99
C GLY A 459 -6.33 -3.45 10.29
N VAL A 460 -5.26 -2.90 10.84
CA VAL A 460 -4.06 -3.67 11.19
C VAL A 460 -3.99 -3.82 12.72
N THR A 461 -3.71 -5.02 13.20
CA THR A 461 -3.44 -5.29 14.61
C THR A 461 -2.32 -6.31 14.74
N GLY A 462 -1.22 -5.93 15.40
CA GLY A 462 0.01 -6.73 15.38
C GLY A 462 0.47 -7.01 13.96
N SER A 463 0.67 -8.29 13.60
CA SER A 463 1.06 -8.72 12.24
C SER A 463 -0.13 -9.18 11.39
N MET A 464 -1.36 -8.93 11.82
CA MET A 464 -2.59 -9.37 11.17
C MET A 464 -3.31 -8.20 10.52
N VAL A 465 -3.85 -8.41 9.32
CA VAL A 465 -4.76 -7.48 8.65
C VAL A 465 -6.18 -8.02 8.75
N VAL A 466 -7.08 -7.23 9.29
CA VAL A 466 -8.51 -7.50 9.26
C VAL A 466 -9.11 -6.80 8.06
N VAL A 467 -9.78 -7.56 7.21
CA VAL A 467 -10.43 -7.07 5.99
C VAL A 467 -11.93 -7.02 6.26
N CYS A 468 -12.45 -5.81 6.38
CA CYS A 468 -13.87 -5.58 6.62
C CYS A 468 -14.59 -5.43 5.27
N THR A 469 -15.58 -6.29 5.02
CA THR A 469 -16.33 -6.31 3.75
C THR A 469 -17.79 -5.88 3.95
N GLU A 470 -18.53 -5.82 2.86
CA GLU A 470 -19.99 -5.58 2.88
C GLU A 470 -20.80 -6.72 3.49
N GLU A 471 -20.18 -7.85 3.85
CA GLU A 471 -20.89 -8.98 4.49
C GLU A 471 -20.04 -9.65 5.56
N THR A 472 -19.06 -10.44 5.20
CA THR A 472 -18.27 -11.25 6.13
C THR A 472 -16.84 -10.72 6.21
N PRO A 473 -16.27 -10.48 7.39
CA PRO A 473 -14.88 -10.07 7.53
C PRO A 473 -13.91 -11.24 7.29
N TYR A 474 -12.69 -10.89 6.88
CA TYR A 474 -11.57 -11.82 6.71
C TYR A 474 -10.38 -11.37 7.55
N VAL A 475 -9.51 -12.31 7.83
CA VAL A 475 -8.17 -12.03 8.40
C VAL A 475 -7.10 -12.50 7.43
N VAL A 476 -6.06 -11.68 7.29
CA VAL A 476 -4.86 -12.03 6.54
C VAL A 476 -3.69 -12.07 7.50
N THR A 477 -2.93 -13.15 7.43
CA THR A 477 -1.76 -13.40 8.25
C THR A 477 -0.60 -13.92 7.41
N GLY A 478 0.61 -13.59 7.78
CA GLY A 478 1.83 -14.03 7.11
C GLY A 478 3.03 -13.17 7.51
N ILE A 479 4.22 -13.66 7.23
CA ILE A 479 5.47 -12.95 7.54
C ILE A 479 5.99 -12.20 6.31
N ASN A 480 5.83 -12.81 5.13
CA ASN A 480 6.27 -12.25 3.85
C ASN A 480 5.08 -12.02 2.92
N PRO A 481 5.10 -11.01 2.06
CA PRO A 481 4.01 -10.73 1.15
C PRO A 481 3.62 -11.93 0.25
N SER A 482 4.60 -12.70 -0.20
CA SER A 482 4.41 -13.88 -1.05
C SER A 482 3.77 -15.08 -0.33
N THR A 483 3.73 -15.07 1.00
CA THR A 483 3.20 -16.18 1.84
C THR A 483 1.99 -15.76 2.68
N MET A 484 1.42 -14.59 2.40
CA MET A 484 0.20 -14.14 3.05
C MET A 484 -0.95 -15.10 2.74
N THR A 485 -1.68 -15.47 3.79
CA THR A 485 -2.87 -16.32 3.70
C THR A 485 -4.07 -15.59 4.24
N MET A 486 -5.22 -15.78 3.62
CA MET A 486 -6.49 -15.18 4.02
C MET A 486 -7.46 -16.25 4.50
N ALA A 487 -8.09 -15.99 5.64
CA ALA A 487 -9.12 -16.83 6.21
C ALA A 487 -10.42 -16.04 6.43
N LYS A 488 -11.55 -16.62 6.09
CA LYS A 488 -12.87 -16.07 6.35
C LYS A 488 -13.23 -16.25 7.83
N ILE A 489 -13.70 -15.21 8.48
CA ILE A 489 -14.22 -15.32 9.86
C ILE A 489 -15.67 -15.81 9.81
N ASN A 490 -16.00 -16.75 10.67
CA ASN A 490 -17.37 -17.25 10.78
C ASN A 490 -18.28 -16.25 11.52
N LEU A 491 -18.48 -15.09 10.90
CA LEU A 491 -19.29 -13.99 11.43
C LEU A 491 -19.89 -13.21 10.26
N THR A 492 -21.22 -13.20 10.13
CA THR A 492 -21.91 -12.45 9.07
C THR A 492 -22.30 -11.07 9.60
N GLU A 493 -21.33 -10.18 9.68
CA GLU A 493 -21.51 -8.83 10.20
C GLU A 493 -20.84 -7.82 9.26
N PRO A 494 -21.61 -7.16 8.37
CA PRO A 494 -21.10 -6.20 7.42
C PRO A 494 -20.52 -4.97 8.12
N CYS A 495 -19.44 -4.42 7.56
CA CYS A 495 -18.94 -3.13 7.97
C CYS A 495 -19.75 -2.01 7.29
N LEU A 496 -20.35 -1.12 8.09
CA LEU A 496 -21.20 -0.07 7.53
C LEU A 496 -20.42 1.06 6.87
N HIS A 497 -19.28 1.41 7.42
CA HIS A 497 -18.50 2.54 6.92
C HIS A 497 -17.02 2.38 7.28
N ARG A 498 -16.14 2.70 6.35
CA ARG A 498 -14.68 2.64 6.54
C ARG A 498 -14.20 3.43 7.75
N GLY A 499 -14.71 4.64 7.93
CA GLY A 499 -14.33 5.51 9.06
C GLY A 499 -14.77 4.99 10.44
N SER A 500 -15.51 3.86 10.50
CA SER A 500 -15.82 3.18 11.77
C SER A 500 -14.76 2.16 12.18
N ILE A 501 -13.81 1.85 11.30
CA ILE A 501 -12.76 0.86 11.57
C ILE A 501 -11.69 1.52 12.44
N VAL A 502 -11.45 0.94 13.59
CA VAL A 502 -10.45 1.39 14.56
C VAL A 502 -9.51 0.25 14.91
N SER A 503 -8.25 0.42 14.56
CA SER A 503 -7.19 -0.50 14.91
C SER A 503 -6.64 -0.22 16.30
N THR A 504 -6.39 -1.27 17.08
CA THR A 504 -5.72 -1.21 18.37
C THR A 504 -4.57 -2.21 18.38
N ASP A 505 -3.75 -2.20 19.43
CA ASP A 505 -2.62 -3.13 19.54
C ASP A 505 -3.05 -4.60 19.51
N THR A 506 -4.27 -4.92 19.96
CA THR A 506 -4.74 -6.30 20.12
C THR A 506 -5.98 -6.65 19.31
N THR A 507 -6.72 -5.65 18.82
CA THR A 507 -8.03 -5.85 18.17
C THR A 507 -8.30 -4.82 17.09
N VAL A 508 -9.20 -5.17 16.17
CA VAL A 508 -9.84 -4.24 15.24
C VAL A 508 -11.32 -4.17 15.58
N LEU A 509 -11.84 -2.95 15.66
CA LEU A 509 -13.24 -2.64 15.96
C LEU A 509 -13.89 -2.02 14.73
N TYR A 510 -15.15 -2.32 14.46
CA TYR A 510 -15.94 -1.64 13.44
C TYR A 510 -17.44 -1.70 13.74
N VAL A 511 -18.20 -0.75 13.20
CA VAL A 511 -19.66 -0.67 13.36
C VAL A 511 -20.35 -1.52 12.30
N SER A 512 -21.21 -2.43 12.76
CA SER A 512 -22.14 -3.20 11.94
C SER A 512 -23.59 -2.77 12.18
N GLN A 513 -24.50 -3.30 11.37
CA GLN A 513 -25.94 -3.09 11.55
C GLN A 513 -26.49 -3.64 12.87
N ASN A 514 -25.79 -4.62 13.46
CA ASN A 514 -26.23 -5.32 14.66
C ASN A 514 -25.52 -4.87 15.94
N GLY A 515 -24.44 -4.10 15.81
CA GLY A 515 -23.66 -3.66 16.97
C GLY A 515 -22.24 -3.23 16.62
N LEU A 516 -21.42 -3.14 17.64
CA LEU A 516 -19.98 -2.92 17.55
C LEU A 516 -19.27 -4.28 17.50
N ILE A 517 -18.57 -4.53 16.41
CA ILE A 517 -17.86 -5.78 16.17
C ILE A 517 -16.40 -5.62 16.57
N GLN A 518 -15.87 -6.63 17.23
CA GLN A 518 -14.48 -6.74 17.61
C GLN A 518 -13.86 -7.98 16.99
N ILE A 519 -12.71 -7.84 16.36
CA ILE A 519 -11.90 -8.95 15.86
C ILE A 519 -10.56 -8.92 16.56
N SER A 520 -10.22 -10.01 17.25
CA SER A 520 -8.99 -10.17 18.02
C SER A 520 -7.86 -10.78 17.20
N GLN A 521 -6.62 -10.66 17.66
CA GLN A 521 -5.45 -11.30 17.06
C GLN A 521 -5.57 -12.83 16.98
N SER A 522 -6.42 -13.46 17.78
CA SER A 522 -6.74 -14.90 17.69
C SER A 522 -7.69 -15.24 16.54
N SER A 523 -8.01 -14.28 15.66
CA SER A 523 -8.99 -14.40 14.57
C SER A 523 -10.42 -14.69 15.06
N ALA A 524 -10.70 -14.46 16.33
CA ALA A 524 -12.04 -14.56 16.89
C ALA A 524 -12.78 -13.24 16.66
N GLY A 525 -13.99 -13.31 16.09
CA GLY A 525 -14.89 -12.18 15.90
C GLY A 525 -16.09 -12.27 16.83
N ALA A 526 -16.50 -11.15 17.44
CA ALA A 526 -17.67 -11.06 18.30
C ALA A 526 -18.36 -9.70 18.19
N ASN A 527 -19.67 -9.69 18.33
CA ASN A 527 -20.43 -8.47 18.59
C ASN A 527 -20.35 -8.15 20.09
N ILE A 528 -19.56 -7.16 20.45
CA ILE A 528 -19.33 -6.81 21.87
C ILE A 528 -20.49 -6.08 22.52
N THR A 529 -21.44 -5.60 21.76
CA THR A 529 -22.67 -4.95 22.26
C THR A 529 -23.87 -5.89 22.29
N GLU A 530 -23.69 -7.15 21.88
CA GLU A 530 -24.74 -8.17 21.95
C GLU A 530 -25.21 -8.37 23.40
N GLY A 531 -26.50 -8.45 23.60
CA GLY A 531 -27.09 -8.51 24.95
C GLY A 531 -27.28 -7.16 25.66
N TRP A 532 -26.60 -6.10 25.24
CA TRP A 532 -26.78 -4.75 25.80
C TRP A 532 -27.76 -3.93 24.99
N VAL A 533 -27.64 -4.01 23.67
CA VAL A 533 -28.43 -3.23 22.72
C VAL A 533 -29.05 -4.17 21.69
N SER A 534 -30.39 -4.16 21.56
CA SER A 534 -31.03 -4.88 20.46
C SER A 534 -30.74 -4.20 19.13
N ARG A 535 -30.81 -4.94 18.03
CA ARG A 535 -30.58 -4.43 16.68
C ARG A 535 -31.39 -3.16 16.39
N GLU A 536 -32.68 -3.16 16.71
CA GLU A 536 -33.57 -2.04 16.43
C GLU A 536 -33.16 -0.80 17.22
N LYS A 537 -32.77 -0.99 18.49
CA LYS A 537 -32.31 0.12 19.35
C LYS A 537 -30.92 0.58 18.92
N TRP A 538 -30.03 -0.33 18.52
CA TRP A 538 -28.73 0.04 17.97
C TRP A 538 -28.88 0.96 16.77
N GLN A 539 -29.70 0.57 15.78
CA GLN A 539 -29.96 1.38 14.58
C GLN A 539 -30.64 2.72 14.88
N ALA A 540 -31.46 2.78 15.92
CA ALA A 540 -32.14 4.02 16.33
C ALA A 540 -31.23 4.98 17.13
N LEU A 541 -30.25 4.45 17.89
CA LEU A 541 -29.42 5.22 18.80
C LEU A 541 -28.06 5.58 18.23
N THR A 542 -27.63 4.91 17.14
CA THR A 542 -26.30 5.12 16.56
C THR A 542 -26.38 5.62 15.12
N PRO A 543 -25.40 6.41 14.67
CA PRO A 543 -25.32 6.80 13.28
C PRO A 543 -25.05 5.58 12.38
N GLN A 544 -25.73 5.53 11.23
CA GLN A 544 -25.63 4.44 10.28
C GLN A 544 -24.87 4.85 9.00
N LYS A 545 -24.53 6.13 8.84
CA LYS A 545 -23.84 6.67 7.66
C LYS A 545 -22.81 7.71 8.06
N PHE A 546 -21.79 7.83 7.22
CA PHE A 546 -20.69 8.79 7.40
C PHE A 546 -20.05 8.72 8.80
N ILE A 547 -19.86 7.49 9.28
CA ILE A 547 -19.33 7.24 10.61
C ILE A 547 -17.84 7.56 10.62
N ARG A 548 -17.40 8.30 11.65
CA ARG A 548 -16.01 8.56 11.98
C ARG A 548 -15.78 8.15 13.43
N ALA A 549 -14.80 7.30 13.64
CA ALA A 549 -14.56 6.73 14.95
C ALA A 549 -13.09 6.71 15.33
N VAL A 550 -12.83 6.71 16.61
CA VAL A 550 -11.52 6.62 17.22
C VAL A 550 -11.60 5.89 18.56
N LYS A 551 -10.55 5.19 18.93
CA LYS A 551 -10.38 4.70 20.30
C LYS A 551 -9.52 5.69 21.08
N HIS A 552 -10.05 6.26 22.13
CA HIS A 552 -9.30 7.09 23.07
C HIS A 552 -9.44 6.51 24.48
N ALA A 553 -8.33 6.26 25.15
CA ALA A 553 -8.27 5.52 26.40
C ALA A 553 -9.02 4.17 26.31
N THR A 554 -10.01 3.94 27.14
CA THR A 554 -10.83 2.72 27.19
C THR A 554 -12.12 2.84 26.37
N ASN A 555 -12.34 3.95 25.67
CA ASN A 555 -13.60 4.19 24.96
C ASN A 555 -13.43 4.16 23.43
N TYR A 556 -14.39 3.53 22.78
CA TYR A 556 -14.64 3.68 21.35
C TYR A 556 -15.60 4.86 21.16
N PHE A 557 -15.16 5.90 20.49
CA PHE A 557 -15.96 7.05 20.11
C PHE A 557 -16.33 7.01 18.67
N ALA A 558 -17.57 7.31 18.36
CA ALA A 558 -18.02 7.43 16.98
C ALA A 558 -19.00 8.62 16.84
N PHE A 559 -18.85 9.35 15.73
CA PHE A 559 -19.78 10.37 15.28
C PHE A 559 -20.21 10.05 13.85
N GLY A 560 -21.42 10.42 13.51
CA GLY A 560 -21.93 10.22 12.17
C GLY A 560 -23.28 10.88 11.98
N THR A 561 -23.87 10.64 10.80
CA THR A 561 -25.13 11.24 10.41
C THR A 561 -26.29 10.33 10.75
N VAL A 562 -27.30 10.87 11.42
CA VAL A 562 -28.60 10.25 11.67
C VAL A 562 -29.66 11.02 10.88
N TYR A 563 -30.54 10.28 10.23
CA TYR A 563 -31.68 10.84 9.52
C TYR A 563 -32.92 10.72 10.41
N GLY A 564 -33.54 11.85 10.73
CA GLY A 564 -34.83 11.87 11.43
C GLY A 564 -35.96 11.34 10.57
N SER A 565 -37.07 10.95 11.18
CA SER A 565 -38.27 10.50 10.48
C SER A 565 -38.91 11.58 9.55
N ASP A 566 -38.52 12.82 9.77
CA ASP A 566 -38.91 14.01 8.96
C ASP A 566 -37.86 14.38 7.89
N ASN A 567 -36.92 13.48 7.57
CA ASN A 567 -35.73 13.72 6.74
C ASN A 567 -34.78 14.82 7.27
N SER A 568 -34.92 15.23 8.50
CA SER A 568 -33.92 16.09 9.13
C SER A 568 -32.58 15.35 9.25
N VAL A 569 -31.49 16.07 9.01
CA VAL A 569 -30.15 15.53 9.12
C VAL A 569 -29.52 16.10 10.39
N ALA A 570 -29.17 15.22 11.31
CA ALA A 570 -28.47 15.60 12.53
C ALA A 570 -27.20 14.77 12.69
N GLN A 571 -26.14 15.38 13.24
CA GLN A 571 -24.99 14.60 13.67
C GLN A 571 -25.18 14.16 15.12
N GLN A 572 -24.98 12.89 15.34
CA GLN A 572 -24.99 12.27 16.65
C GLN A 572 -23.72 11.45 16.84
N GLY A 573 -23.35 11.23 18.07
CA GLY A 573 -22.28 10.35 18.45
C GLY A 573 -22.72 9.36 19.51
N PHE A 574 -21.87 8.39 19.71
CA PHE A 574 -21.97 7.45 20.84
C PHE A 574 -20.58 7.06 21.32
N THR A 575 -20.52 6.57 22.53
CA THR A 575 -19.34 5.93 23.08
C THR A 575 -19.69 4.58 23.66
N VAL A 576 -18.77 3.65 23.51
CA VAL A 576 -18.81 2.32 24.11
C VAL A 576 -17.54 2.16 24.93
N GLU A 577 -17.68 1.92 26.23
CA GLU A 577 -16.55 1.61 27.10
C GLU A 577 -16.08 0.18 26.81
N LEU A 578 -14.78 0.04 26.51
CA LEU A 578 -14.12 -1.25 26.24
C LEU A 578 -13.44 -1.72 27.53
N SER A 579 -13.71 -2.94 27.97
CA SER A 579 -13.05 -3.48 29.17
C SER A 579 -11.56 -3.70 28.95
N SER A 580 -10.73 -3.40 29.94
CA SER A 580 -9.29 -3.32 29.80
C SER A 580 -8.51 -4.64 29.87
N GLU A 581 -9.04 -5.77 30.33
CA GLU A 581 -8.16 -6.94 30.58
C GLU A 581 -8.72 -8.36 30.39
N ASP A 582 -10.02 -8.58 30.22
CA ASP A 582 -10.55 -9.95 30.05
C ASP A 582 -11.59 -10.02 28.93
N GLN A 583 -11.11 -10.10 27.71
CA GLN A 583 -11.95 -10.20 26.51
C GLN A 583 -12.64 -11.55 26.35
N THR A 584 -12.46 -12.48 27.29
CA THR A 584 -13.06 -13.83 27.23
C THR A 584 -14.25 -14.05 28.16
N SER A 585 -14.54 -13.13 29.06
CA SER A 585 -15.70 -13.24 29.95
C SER A 585 -16.57 -11.99 29.91
N PHE A 586 -17.45 -11.90 28.93
CA PHE A 586 -18.60 -11.00 28.95
C PHE A 586 -19.59 -11.49 30.02
N THR A 587 -19.23 -11.31 31.28
CA THR A 587 -20.18 -11.50 32.37
C THR A 587 -20.92 -10.19 32.59
N ILE A 588 -22.19 -10.17 32.29
CA ILE A 588 -23.15 -9.04 32.47
C ILE A 588 -23.26 -8.59 33.94
N TRP A 589 -22.59 -9.28 34.84
CA TRP A 589 -22.65 -9.00 36.30
C TRP A 589 -21.45 -8.17 36.76
N PRO A 590 -21.69 -7.01 37.38
CA PRO A 590 -20.60 -6.23 38.00
C PRO A 590 -20.01 -7.04 39.15
N GLN A 591 -18.84 -7.61 38.96
CA GLN A 591 -18.04 -8.05 40.09
C GLN A 591 -17.49 -6.80 40.79
N ALA A 592 -17.41 -6.82 42.13
CA ALA A 592 -16.90 -5.73 42.91
C ALA A 592 -15.48 -5.37 42.45
N GLY A 593 -15.30 -4.20 41.81
CA GLY A 593 -14.05 -3.70 41.26
C GLY A 593 -13.96 -3.65 39.75
N GLY A 594 -14.91 -4.22 38.98
CA GLY A 594 -14.91 -4.20 37.52
C GLY A 594 -15.44 -2.89 36.92
N HIS A 595 -14.88 -2.49 35.79
CA HIS A 595 -15.37 -1.36 35.01
C HIS A 595 -16.82 -1.63 34.57
N ARG A 596 -17.64 -0.59 34.58
CA ARG A 596 -19.03 -0.68 34.20
C ARG A 596 -19.17 -0.42 32.70
N LEU A 597 -19.26 -1.48 31.96
CA LEU A 597 -19.54 -1.43 30.53
C LEU A 597 -20.86 -0.69 30.31
N GLY A 598 -20.91 0.22 29.38
CA GLY A 598 -22.12 0.97 29.06
C GLY A 598 -22.03 1.64 27.69
N PHE A 599 -23.22 1.88 27.17
CA PHE A 599 -23.42 2.64 25.95
C PHE A 599 -23.94 4.04 26.33
N GLU A 600 -23.42 5.04 25.66
CA GLU A 600 -23.83 6.42 25.89
C GLU A 600 -24.03 7.15 24.59
N GLN A 601 -25.03 8.03 24.55
CA GLN A 601 -25.19 8.96 23.44
C GLN A 601 -24.32 10.21 23.63
N LEU A 602 -23.76 10.71 22.54
CA LEU A 602 -23.02 11.96 22.49
C LEU A 602 -23.73 12.95 21.58
N THR A 603 -23.75 14.22 21.96
CA THR A 603 -24.11 15.30 21.04
C THR A 603 -22.85 15.78 20.34
N ALA A 604 -22.99 16.14 19.05
CA ALA A 604 -21.91 16.82 18.35
C ALA A 604 -21.50 18.07 19.11
N PRO A 605 -20.22 18.24 19.45
CA PRO A 605 -19.77 19.39 20.21
C PRO A 605 -20.12 20.70 19.48
N ASN A 606 -20.63 21.68 20.24
CA ASN A 606 -20.95 23.01 19.76
C ASN A 606 -21.97 23.10 18.60
N GLY A 607 -22.70 22.02 18.27
CA GLY A 607 -23.67 22.00 17.17
C GLY A 607 -23.07 22.08 15.78
N TYR A 608 -21.75 21.86 15.66
CA TYR A 608 -21.03 21.86 14.39
C TYR A 608 -21.00 20.48 13.76
N ASN A 609 -20.90 20.45 12.43
CA ASN A 609 -20.66 19.20 11.71
C ASN A 609 -19.23 18.77 11.87
N ILE A 610 -19.03 17.57 12.43
CA ILE A 610 -17.72 16.94 12.54
C ILE A 610 -17.40 16.31 11.18
N ASN A 611 -16.35 16.78 10.54
CA ASN A 611 -15.89 16.24 9.26
C ASN A 611 -15.07 14.97 9.48
N ASN A 612 -14.23 14.96 10.53
CA ASN A 612 -13.41 13.81 10.86
C ASN A 612 -13.03 13.80 12.35
N VAL A 613 -12.72 12.60 12.83
CA VAL A 613 -12.19 12.34 14.18
C VAL A 613 -10.90 11.55 13.99
N GLU A 614 -9.81 12.04 14.54
CA GLU A 614 -8.47 11.46 14.37
C GLU A 614 -7.78 11.28 15.72
N LEU A 615 -6.93 10.27 15.79
CA LEU A 615 -5.98 10.12 16.89
C LEU A 615 -4.61 10.60 16.40
N ASP A 616 -4.05 11.61 17.08
CA ASP A 616 -2.68 12.03 16.76
C ASP A 616 -1.70 10.88 17.02
N ALA A 617 -1.05 10.43 15.96
CA ALA A 617 -0.16 9.26 16.00
C ALA A 617 1.03 9.42 16.97
N TRP A 618 1.36 10.66 17.36
CA TRP A 618 2.52 10.96 18.18
C TRP A 618 2.20 11.12 19.68
N THR A 619 1.03 11.66 19.99
CA THR A 619 0.63 11.97 21.38
C THR A 619 -0.55 11.15 21.87
N GLY A 620 -1.24 10.43 20.97
CA GLY A 620 -2.48 9.71 21.30
C GLY A 620 -3.66 10.63 21.63
N VAL A 621 -3.55 11.90 21.28
CA VAL A 621 -4.62 12.89 21.53
C VAL A 621 -5.69 12.79 20.45
N CYS A 622 -6.95 12.86 20.88
CA CYS A 622 -8.08 12.89 19.95
C CYS A 622 -8.26 14.30 19.37
N LEU A 623 -8.36 14.35 18.07
CA LEU A 623 -8.56 15.56 17.29
C LEU A 623 -9.89 15.50 16.55
N LEU A 624 -10.59 16.64 16.49
CA LEU A 624 -11.76 16.82 15.65
C LEU A 624 -11.42 17.81 14.54
N VAL A 625 -11.78 17.48 13.32
CA VAL A 625 -11.76 18.40 12.19
C VAL A 625 -13.19 18.88 11.96
N GLN A 626 -13.45 20.14 12.30
CA GLN A 626 -14.78 20.72 12.20
C GLN A 626 -14.71 22.23 12.01
N ASN A 627 -15.70 22.80 11.33
CA ASN A 627 -15.91 24.25 11.19
C ASN A 627 -14.64 25.03 10.80
N GLY A 628 -13.88 24.51 9.83
CA GLY A 628 -12.67 25.17 9.34
C GLY A 628 -11.51 25.22 10.34
N GLY A 629 -11.51 24.37 11.34
CA GLY A 629 -10.46 24.29 12.36
C GLY A 629 -10.13 22.88 12.81
N ILE A 630 -8.99 22.76 13.45
CA ILE A 630 -8.53 21.57 14.18
C ILE A 630 -8.79 21.81 15.65
N TRP A 631 -9.55 20.92 16.26
CA TRP A 631 -9.98 21.03 17.63
C TRP A 631 -9.39 19.89 18.46
N TYR A 632 -8.83 20.27 19.59
CA TYR A 632 -8.37 19.37 20.61
C TYR A 632 -9.56 18.82 21.40
N TYR A 633 -9.78 17.52 21.35
CA TYR A 633 -10.84 16.85 22.07
C TYR A 633 -10.21 15.91 23.10
N ASP A 634 -9.68 16.50 24.14
CA ASP A 634 -9.20 15.78 25.30
C ASP A 634 -10.19 15.95 26.46
N PHE A 635 -10.40 14.87 27.14
CA PHE A 635 -11.31 14.77 28.28
C PHE A 635 -10.64 15.18 29.59
N THR A 636 -9.39 15.61 29.54
CA THR A 636 -8.59 16.04 30.68
C THR A 636 -8.76 17.53 31.00
N ASP A 637 -8.02 18.03 31.94
CA ASP A 637 -8.15 19.34 32.55
C ASP A 637 -7.93 20.58 31.67
N GLN A 638 -7.57 20.38 30.39
CA GLN A 638 -7.21 21.46 29.47
C GLN A 638 -8.40 22.26 28.91
N ALA A 639 -9.58 21.63 28.79
CA ALA A 639 -10.76 22.31 28.29
C ALA A 639 -11.61 22.87 29.46
N PRO A 640 -11.91 24.19 29.45
CA PRO A 640 -12.51 24.83 30.61
C PRO A 640 -14.01 24.55 30.78
N ILE A 641 -14.70 24.08 29.72
CA ILE A 641 -16.16 23.98 29.73
C ILE A 641 -16.60 22.53 29.68
N ILE A 642 -17.42 22.12 30.67
CA ILE A 642 -18.08 20.80 30.69
C ILE A 642 -19.42 20.91 29.95
N VAL A 643 -19.66 19.94 29.03
CA VAL A 643 -20.94 19.79 28.33
C VAL A 643 -22.01 19.36 29.36
N PRO A 644 -23.23 19.91 29.30
CA PRO A 644 -24.30 19.43 30.18
C PRO A 644 -24.60 17.95 29.81
N TYR A 645 -24.63 17.14 30.85
CA TYR A 645 -25.01 15.74 30.70
C TYR A 645 -26.43 15.49 31.20
N LEU A 646 -27.05 14.43 30.70
CA LEU A 646 -28.32 13.94 31.19
C LEU A 646 -28.17 12.46 31.52
N TRP A 647 -28.51 12.11 32.75
CA TRP A 647 -28.48 10.73 33.22
C TRP A 647 -29.80 10.41 33.92
N ARG A 648 -30.48 9.35 33.49
CA ARG A 648 -31.74 8.89 34.07
C ARG A 648 -31.55 7.50 34.64
N SER A 649 -31.92 7.31 35.92
CA SER A 649 -31.81 6.04 36.63
C SER A 649 -32.73 4.96 36.06
N LYS A 650 -32.52 3.74 36.51
CA LYS A 650 -33.55 2.67 36.42
C LYS A 650 -34.84 3.12 37.09
N VAL A 651 -35.93 2.39 36.83
CA VAL A 651 -37.18 2.51 37.63
C VAL A 651 -37.05 1.63 38.88
N TYR A 652 -37.14 2.26 40.04
CA TYR A 652 -37.11 1.61 41.33
C TYR A 652 -38.52 1.18 41.71
N GLN A 653 -38.84 -0.11 41.51
CA GLN A 653 -40.11 -0.71 41.91
C GLN A 653 -40.11 -1.01 43.40
N GLN A 654 -41.08 -0.51 44.14
CA GLN A 654 -41.27 -0.77 45.56
C GLN A 654 -42.33 -1.89 45.76
N LEU A 655 -42.09 -2.75 46.73
CA LEU A 655 -43.03 -3.84 47.07
C LEU A 655 -44.40 -3.33 47.62
N SER A 656 -44.44 -2.11 48.08
CA SER A 656 -45.65 -1.42 48.52
C SER A 656 -45.54 0.07 48.20
N LYS A 657 -46.64 0.73 48.02
CA LYS A 657 -46.72 2.16 47.77
C LYS A 657 -45.96 2.93 48.86
N ARG A 658 -45.03 3.78 48.47
CA ARG A 658 -44.17 4.55 49.36
C ARG A 658 -44.09 5.99 48.91
N ASN A 659 -43.77 6.87 49.89
CA ASN A 659 -43.43 8.24 49.65
C ASN A 659 -41.95 8.45 50.01
N PHE A 660 -41.12 8.82 49.04
CA PHE A 660 -39.77 9.36 49.31
C PHE A 660 -39.87 10.86 49.52
N ALA A 661 -39.55 11.33 50.74
CA ALA A 661 -39.77 12.70 51.15
C ALA A 661 -38.53 13.62 51.04
N ALA A 662 -37.35 13.01 50.91
CA ALA A 662 -36.11 13.76 50.90
C ALA A 662 -34.99 13.06 50.11
N MET A 663 -34.09 13.85 49.54
CA MET A 663 -32.88 13.38 48.90
C MET A 663 -31.67 14.24 49.25
N ARG A 664 -30.47 13.69 49.10
CA ARG A 664 -29.19 14.40 49.15
C ARG A 664 -28.33 13.97 47.94
N ILE A 665 -27.65 14.94 47.34
CA ILE A 665 -26.75 14.72 46.20
C ILE A 665 -25.43 15.40 46.54
N TRP A 666 -24.37 14.58 46.50
CA TRP A 666 -23.01 15.10 46.71
C TRP A 666 -22.33 15.28 45.38
N PHE A 667 -21.78 16.46 45.18
CA PHE A 667 -21.08 16.81 43.94
C PHE A 667 -19.89 17.72 44.23
N THR A 668 -18.96 17.72 43.30
CA THR A 668 -17.79 18.59 43.28
C THR A 668 -17.90 19.53 42.10
N VAL A 669 -17.69 20.81 42.32
CA VAL A 669 -17.59 21.79 41.23
C VAL A 669 -16.17 21.75 40.70
N PRO A 670 -15.92 21.45 39.43
CA PRO A 670 -14.58 21.48 38.85
C PRO A 670 -13.99 22.90 38.96
N VAL A 671 -12.71 23.00 39.35
CA VAL A 671 -12.02 24.28 39.63
C VAL A 671 -11.96 25.19 38.38
N SER A 672 -12.09 24.65 37.21
CA SER A 672 -12.05 25.37 35.93
C SER A 672 -13.41 25.81 35.39
N THR A 673 -14.49 25.59 36.12
CA THR A 673 -15.83 26.00 35.67
C THR A 673 -16.15 27.36 36.34
N PRO A 674 -15.98 28.50 35.64
CA PRO A 674 -16.67 29.70 36.06
C PRO A 674 -18.16 29.35 36.09
N ALA A 675 -18.90 29.91 37.06
CA ALA A 675 -20.35 29.86 37.05
C ALA A 675 -20.83 30.53 35.73
N GLN A 676 -20.86 29.77 34.63
CA GLN A 676 -21.29 30.28 33.35
C GLN A 676 -22.72 29.80 33.10
N ASN A 677 -23.58 30.77 32.94
CA ASN A 677 -24.87 30.54 32.32
C ASN A 677 -24.69 29.69 31.05
N PRO A 678 -25.48 28.65 30.85
CA PRO A 678 -25.43 27.88 29.62
C PRO A 678 -25.61 28.84 28.45
N VAL A 679 -24.70 28.80 27.51
CA VAL A 679 -24.88 29.49 26.21
C VAL A 679 -26.13 28.87 25.56
N ARG A 680 -27.19 29.66 25.58
CA ARG A 680 -28.49 29.27 25.09
C ARG A 680 -28.41 29.03 23.56
N ASN A 681 -28.72 27.84 23.13
CA ASN A 681 -29.19 27.67 21.76
C ASN A 681 -30.58 28.34 21.70
N THR A 682 -30.75 29.37 20.89
CA THR A 682 -31.89 30.30 20.88
C THR A 682 -33.25 29.66 20.60
N ASN A 683 -33.31 28.36 20.35
CA ASN A 683 -34.52 27.60 20.01
C ASN A 683 -35.00 26.62 21.10
N ASP A 684 -34.39 26.58 22.26
CA ASP A 684 -34.81 25.68 23.32
C ASP A 684 -35.53 26.44 24.46
N PRO A 685 -36.79 26.14 24.80
CA PRO A 685 -37.59 26.86 25.76
C PRO A 685 -37.27 26.54 27.26
N GLN A 686 -36.07 26.03 27.55
CA GLN A 686 -35.69 25.68 28.95
C GLN A 686 -35.37 26.92 29.79
N PRO A 687 -35.68 26.90 31.10
CA PRO A 687 -35.47 28.03 31.99
C PRO A 687 -33.97 28.33 32.16
N THR A 688 -33.61 29.61 32.15
CA THR A 688 -32.26 30.11 32.47
C THR A 688 -31.88 29.71 33.87
N LEU A 689 -30.79 28.95 34.04
CA LEU A 689 -30.22 28.61 35.32
C LEU A 689 -29.64 29.86 35.98
N ALA A 690 -29.95 30.09 37.25
CA ALA A 690 -29.36 31.17 38.06
C ALA A 690 -27.85 30.91 38.26
N THR A 691 -27.05 31.95 38.56
CA THR A 691 -25.58 31.87 38.69
C THR A 691 -25.08 30.90 39.77
N ASP A 692 -25.95 30.51 40.71
CA ASP A 692 -25.70 29.55 41.77
C ASP A 692 -26.32 28.17 41.58
N GLN A 693 -26.83 27.90 40.37
CA GLN A 693 -27.49 26.63 40.01
C GLN A 693 -26.51 25.72 39.27
N TYR A 694 -26.17 24.59 39.89
CA TYR A 694 -25.21 23.60 39.37
C TYR A 694 -25.85 22.47 38.58
N GLY A 695 -27.17 22.31 38.68
CA GLY A 695 -27.90 21.27 37.94
C GLY A 695 -29.36 21.17 38.38
N ILE A 696 -30.07 20.24 37.80
CA ILE A 696 -31.46 19.94 38.04
C ILE A 696 -31.61 18.44 38.29
N VAL A 697 -32.43 18.08 39.29
CA VAL A 697 -32.92 16.73 39.47
C VAL A 697 -34.43 16.68 39.22
N ARG A 698 -34.87 15.82 38.32
CA ARG A 698 -36.27 15.52 38.05
C ARG A 698 -36.61 14.18 38.67
N VAL A 699 -37.72 14.16 39.39
CA VAL A 699 -38.26 12.95 40.02
C VAL A 699 -39.52 12.54 39.26
N TYR A 700 -39.54 11.31 38.79
CA TYR A 700 -40.69 10.71 38.12
C TYR A 700 -41.34 9.67 39.07
N THR A 701 -42.64 9.64 39.08
CA THR A 701 -43.47 8.63 39.78
C THR A 701 -44.44 8.00 38.79
N ASP A 702 -44.51 6.68 38.78
CA ASP A 702 -45.38 5.90 37.86
C ASP A 702 -45.24 6.44 36.41
N GLY A 703 -44.03 6.77 35.97
CA GLY A 703 -43.70 7.26 34.62
C GLY A 703 -44.00 8.74 34.33
N GLN A 704 -44.55 9.48 35.31
CA GLN A 704 -44.89 10.90 35.16
C GLN A 704 -43.95 11.80 35.95
N LEU A 705 -43.61 12.97 35.41
CA LEU A 705 -42.80 13.96 36.09
C LEU A 705 -43.60 14.44 37.35
N PHE A 706 -43.04 14.16 38.53
CA PHE A 706 -43.63 14.51 39.78
C PHE A 706 -43.12 15.86 40.30
N THR A 707 -41.80 16.07 40.32
CA THR A 707 -41.21 17.32 40.81
C THR A 707 -39.82 17.54 40.21
N THR A 708 -39.43 18.81 40.14
CA THR A 708 -38.09 19.26 39.77
C THR A 708 -37.43 19.98 40.93
N ARG A 709 -36.15 19.71 41.17
CA ARG A 709 -35.35 20.39 42.22
C ARG A 709 -34.04 20.87 41.63
N GLU A 710 -33.61 22.01 42.04
CA GLU A 710 -32.33 22.61 41.64
C GLU A 710 -31.21 22.16 42.58
N LEU A 711 -30.03 21.92 42.03
CA LEU A 711 -28.82 21.61 42.79
C LEU A 711 -28.04 22.91 43.03
N ARG A 712 -28.03 23.40 44.25
CA ARG A 712 -27.38 24.64 44.63
C ARG A 712 -26.17 24.44 45.52
N LYS A 713 -26.21 23.44 46.42
CA LYS A 713 -25.13 23.11 47.35
C LYS A 713 -24.94 21.61 47.48
N SER A 714 -23.68 21.16 47.43
CA SER A 714 -23.33 19.74 47.64
C SER A 714 -23.78 19.24 49.01
N GLY A 715 -24.46 18.09 49.04
CA GLY A 715 -24.97 17.47 50.24
C GLY A 715 -26.17 18.20 50.88
N GLU A 716 -26.73 19.21 50.20
CA GLU A 716 -27.95 19.88 50.65
C GLU A 716 -29.13 18.93 50.72
N LEU A 717 -29.98 19.14 51.72
CA LEU A 717 -31.22 18.38 51.85
C LEU A 717 -32.29 18.94 50.90
N LEU A 718 -32.61 18.19 49.88
CA LEU A 718 -33.67 18.51 48.92
C LEU A 718 -34.96 17.79 49.35
N ARG A 719 -36.00 18.55 49.63
CA ARG A 719 -37.31 17.97 49.98
C ARG A 719 -38.08 17.59 48.70
N ILE A 720 -38.55 16.37 48.66
CA ILE A 720 -39.54 15.90 47.68
C ILE A 720 -40.92 16.12 48.33
N TYR A 721 -41.95 16.48 47.57
CA TYR A 721 -43.27 16.73 48.17
C TYR A 721 -43.79 15.48 48.86
N SER A 722 -44.36 15.64 50.05
CA SER A 722 -44.96 14.59 50.83
C SER A 722 -46.43 14.36 50.43
N GLY A 723 -46.92 13.15 50.60
CA GLY A 723 -48.35 12.78 50.40
C GLY A 723 -48.68 11.94 49.17
N THR A 724 -47.70 11.64 48.36
CA THR A 724 -47.86 10.75 47.17
C THR A 724 -47.33 9.36 47.48
N LEU A 725 -48.24 8.37 47.55
CA LEU A 725 -47.89 6.95 47.73
C LEU A 725 -47.90 6.26 46.37
N VAL A 726 -46.70 5.96 45.85
CA VAL A 726 -46.47 5.35 44.53
C VAL A 726 -45.59 4.12 44.64
N GLU A 727 -45.62 3.25 43.63
CA GLU A 727 -44.82 2.05 43.60
C GLU A 727 -43.52 2.24 42.77
N GLN A 728 -43.53 3.15 41.78
CA GLN A 728 -42.43 3.32 40.86
C GLN A 728 -41.80 4.70 41.03
N TRP A 729 -40.46 4.73 41.16
CA TRP A 729 -39.70 5.93 41.30
C TRP A 729 -38.52 5.91 40.29
N GLN A 730 -38.29 7.05 39.61
CA GLN A 730 -37.18 7.21 38.70
C GLN A 730 -36.59 8.63 38.87
N PHE A 731 -35.29 8.74 38.75
CA PHE A 731 -34.56 9.98 38.95
C PHE A 731 -33.78 10.36 37.71
N GLU A 732 -33.86 11.62 37.30
CA GLU A 732 -33.11 12.16 36.17
C GLU A 732 -32.26 13.32 36.65
N LEU A 733 -30.98 13.29 36.33
CA LEU A 733 -29.97 14.27 36.67
C LEU A 733 -29.50 14.98 35.41
N GLU A 734 -29.63 16.29 35.37
CA GLU A 734 -29.09 17.16 34.35
C GLU A 734 -28.13 18.16 35.01
N SER A 735 -26.83 18.09 34.64
CA SER A 735 -25.83 18.87 35.35
C SER A 735 -24.54 19.02 34.53
N ARG A 736 -23.63 19.85 35.10
CA ARG A 736 -22.26 20.05 34.62
C ARG A 736 -21.20 19.78 35.69
N VAL A 737 -21.62 19.40 36.89
CA VAL A 737 -20.70 19.11 37.98
C VAL A 737 -20.45 17.62 38.13
N SER A 738 -19.40 17.23 38.83
CA SER A 738 -19.12 15.83 39.13
C SER A 738 -19.99 15.36 40.31
N ILE A 739 -20.95 14.48 40.05
CA ILE A 739 -21.81 13.87 41.08
C ILE A 739 -21.19 12.53 41.48
N SER A 740 -20.88 12.44 42.80
CA SER A 740 -20.27 11.22 43.35
C SER A 740 -21.27 10.31 44.08
N ASN A 741 -22.36 10.85 44.59
CA ASN A 741 -23.31 10.10 45.40
C ASN A 741 -24.70 10.76 45.38
N MET A 742 -25.73 9.93 45.34
CA MET A 742 -27.11 10.36 45.53
C MET A 742 -27.83 9.40 46.49
N GLN A 743 -28.56 9.95 47.43
CA GLN A 743 -29.33 9.20 48.41
C GLN A 743 -30.75 9.73 48.46
N VAL A 744 -31.74 8.80 48.52
CA VAL A 744 -33.15 9.13 48.62
C VAL A 744 -33.76 8.34 49.76
N GLY A 745 -34.45 9.02 50.67
CA GLY A 745 -35.05 8.43 51.84
C GLY A 745 -36.52 8.79 52.02
N THR A 746 -37.25 7.97 52.76
CA THR A 746 -38.65 8.22 53.12
C THR A 746 -38.76 9.29 54.20
N THR A 747 -37.70 9.48 55.02
CA THR A 747 -37.57 10.51 56.02
C THR A 747 -36.20 11.20 55.98
N VAL A 748 -36.13 12.42 56.47
CA VAL A 748 -34.88 13.17 56.64
C VAL A 748 -33.90 12.45 57.59
N LYS A 749 -34.43 11.71 58.57
CA LYS A 749 -33.64 10.98 59.55
C LYS A 749 -32.88 9.80 58.94
N GLU A 750 -33.47 9.13 57.93
CA GLU A 750 -32.82 8.04 57.21
C GLU A 750 -31.57 8.53 56.44
N LEU A 751 -31.58 9.75 55.92
CA LEU A 751 -30.43 10.35 55.20
C LEU A 751 -29.31 10.83 56.16
N GLY A 752 -29.53 10.88 57.45
CA GLY A 752 -28.54 11.22 58.45
C GLY A 752 -27.83 10.04 59.11
N LEU A 753 -28.32 8.82 58.88
CA LEU A 753 -27.80 7.56 59.44
C LEU A 753 -26.83 6.84 58.51
N ILE A 754 -26.50 7.44 57.38
CA ILE A 754 -25.69 6.82 56.31
C ILE A 754 -24.34 7.52 56.19
#